data_aa2681326525954d05eee9b0a4360c70
#
_entry.id   aa2681326525954d05eee9b0a4360c70
#
_cell.length_a   1.000
_cell.length_b   1.000
_cell.length_c   1.000
_cell.angle_alpha   90.00
_cell.angle_beta   90.00
_cell.angle_gamma   90.00
#
_symmetry.space_group_name_H-M   'P 1'
#
loop_
_entity.id
_entity.type
_entity.pdbx_description
1 polymer ?
#
loop_
_entity_poly.entity_id
_entity_poly.type
_entity_poly.pdbx_seq_one_letter_code
_entity_poly.pdbx_strand_id
1 'polypeptide(L)'
;AHDADKGADFDLSRIPVAESGMSPAEIWCNESQERYVLGIAPERLPELEALCTRERCPMAVVGTVTDAEHLKLASPGEAPAVDIDMSVLFGKSPKLRREGRTPAAGELPGMELAELNLDTLAMQILQLPAVASKSFLITIADRTVGGLSVRDPMVGPWQVPVADCAVGLLDYRNHHGDALSMGERTPVAVLDAAAASRLAIAESLTNLLSAVPDDLRQTKLSANWMANAGSAGQDAALYAAVQAASRLCIDLGISIPVGKDSLSMRARWQDGEQAVEVGSPVSLIVTAHTPVSDVRRALTPEISADLQTCFVLVDLGAGNQRLGGSALAQITGRTGDAAPDLDDPQLLVRLWDAVREAQAQGLLLAYHDRSDGGLFATACEMAFAGHCGVSLQLDMLTIDPFTADAGDFKIRTEQVAELRQARVLRALFNEEPGVLLQTTRAQRDTLLGLLRAHGLSVHSHVVGTPNAQDTIEVHNDGKCLLSLPRTTLQQAWSETSHRIASLRDNPACTAEAFALEGAPRDEPAPLSVHLSDASREAWHNMPAPAVGGRRPRVAILREQGVNSQREMAAAFDLAGFDAFDVHMSDLIAGRHDLATFQALVACGGFSYGDVLGAGAGWARTILFSPQLADAFAAFFARPDTLSLGVCNGCQMLSHLKGLIPGADAWPRFVRNRSEQYEGRLSSVEILSSPSLWLDGMAGDRLPIVVSHGEGRADFGLDGQGGDADTGTTDALAARMAAAHPALGFVDGLGQATETYPLNPNGSPQGVTGFASADGRATIMMPHPERVFRLAQWSWAPRELRDSGLDHSPWMRLWHNARRQFG
;
A
#
# COMPACT_ATOMS: atom_id res chain seq x y z
N ALA A 1 8.50 25.16 -25.72
CA ALA A 1 8.93 26.02 -26.85
C ALA A 1 10.35 26.56 -26.60
N HIS A 2 10.63 27.19 -25.48
CA HIS A 2 11.96 27.79 -25.16
C HIS A 2 13.12 26.80 -25.28
N ASP A 3 13.00 25.57 -24.77
CA ASP A 3 14.06 24.55 -24.84
C ASP A 3 14.38 24.09 -26.28
N ALA A 4 13.50 24.45 -27.22
CA ALA A 4 13.67 24.18 -28.64
C ALA A 4 13.98 25.48 -29.45
N ASP A 5 14.37 26.57 -28.79
CA ASP A 5 14.60 27.89 -29.38
C ASP A 5 13.38 28.38 -30.19
N LYS A 6 12.16 28.19 -29.65
CA LYS A 6 10.90 28.57 -30.29
C LYS A 6 10.04 29.41 -29.36
N GLY A 7 9.15 30.19 -29.95
CA GLY A 7 8.06 30.87 -29.24
C GLY A 7 6.71 30.19 -29.44
N ALA A 8 5.65 30.80 -28.92
CA ALA A 8 4.29 30.32 -29.11
C ALA A 8 3.28 31.46 -29.04
N ASP A 9 2.29 31.42 -29.93
CA ASP A 9 1.08 32.22 -29.89
C ASP A 9 -0.09 31.37 -29.47
N PHE A 10 -0.73 31.72 -28.35
CA PHE A 10 -1.89 31.02 -27.79
C PHE A 10 -3.16 31.88 -27.92
N ASP A 11 -4.25 31.22 -28.29
CA ASP A 11 -5.60 31.75 -28.27
C ASP A 11 -6.35 31.22 -27.04
N LEU A 12 -6.49 32.05 -26.01
CA LEU A 12 -7.12 31.68 -24.74
C LEU A 12 -8.60 31.25 -24.90
N SER A 13 -9.29 31.80 -25.92
CA SER A 13 -10.70 31.45 -26.19
C SER A 13 -10.90 29.99 -26.64
N ARG A 14 -9.82 29.33 -27.07
CA ARG A 14 -9.84 27.91 -27.51
C ARG A 14 -9.54 26.91 -26.41
N ILE A 15 -9.15 27.37 -25.22
CA ILE A 15 -8.88 26.49 -24.08
C ILE A 15 -10.23 26.00 -23.55
N PRO A 16 -10.46 24.67 -23.48
CA PRO A 16 -11.71 24.14 -22.93
C PRO A 16 -11.83 24.48 -21.45
N VAL A 17 -12.89 25.17 -21.08
CA VAL A 17 -13.20 25.56 -19.71
C VAL A 17 -14.64 25.12 -19.37
N ALA A 18 -14.88 24.68 -18.14
CA ALA A 18 -16.20 24.31 -17.67
C ALA A 18 -17.00 25.54 -17.19
N GLU A 19 -16.29 26.59 -16.77
CA GLU A 19 -16.84 27.83 -16.22
C GLU A 19 -16.69 28.97 -17.24
N SER A 20 -17.79 29.45 -17.79
CA SER A 20 -17.80 30.47 -18.87
C SER A 20 -17.36 31.85 -18.40
N GLY A 21 -17.29 32.12 -17.10
CA GLY A 21 -16.91 33.41 -16.53
C GLY A 21 -15.44 33.59 -16.15
N MET A 22 -14.59 32.60 -16.47
CA MET A 22 -13.17 32.67 -16.11
C MET A 22 -12.44 33.79 -16.86
N SER A 23 -11.66 34.57 -16.10
CA SER A 23 -10.74 35.58 -16.64
C SER A 23 -9.51 34.94 -17.33
N PRO A 24 -8.80 35.66 -18.20
CA PRO A 24 -7.54 35.18 -18.78
C PRO A 24 -6.52 34.66 -17.74
N ALA A 25 -6.43 35.33 -16.59
CA ALA A 25 -5.54 34.90 -15.50
C ALA A 25 -6.00 33.56 -14.87
N GLU A 26 -7.30 33.36 -14.64
CA GLU A 26 -7.86 32.11 -14.10
C GLU A 26 -7.74 30.97 -15.11
N ILE A 27 -7.83 31.24 -16.42
CA ILE A 27 -7.64 30.22 -17.47
C ILE A 27 -6.16 29.79 -17.53
N TRP A 28 -5.23 30.74 -17.48
CA TRP A 28 -3.82 30.47 -17.71
C TRP A 28 -3.06 30.06 -16.44
N CYS A 29 -3.37 30.65 -15.28
CA CYS A 29 -2.65 30.54 -14.05
C CYS A 29 -3.39 29.68 -13.00
N ASN A 30 -4.10 28.61 -13.40
CA ASN A 30 -4.73 27.69 -12.45
C ASN A 30 -3.91 26.41 -12.28
N GLU A 31 -4.14 25.72 -11.16
CA GLU A 31 -3.53 24.42 -10.85
C GLU A 31 -4.38 23.25 -11.38
N SER A 32 -4.91 23.32 -12.59
CA SER A 32 -5.64 22.20 -13.20
C SER A 32 -4.68 21.06 -13.49
N GLN A 33 -4.83 19.98 -12.76
CA GLN A 33 -3.98 18.81 -12.89
C GLN A 33 -4.31 18.01 -14.15
N GLU A 34 -3.35 17.19 -14.60
CA GLU A 34 -3.49 16.26 -15.73
C GLU A 34 -3.85 16.96 -17.05
N ARG A 35 -3.43 18.21 -17.21
CA ARG A 35 -3.51 18.95 -18.45
C ARG A 35 -2.14 19.05 -19.11
N TYR A 36 -2.09 18.72 -20.38
CA TYR A 36 -0.86 18.69 -21.17
C TYR A 36 -0.96 19.60 -22.37
N VAL A 37 0.11 20.35 -22.67
CA VAL A 37 0.26 21.11 -23.90
C VAL A 37 1.28 20.36 -24.76
N LEU A 38 0.84 19.97 -25.96
CA LEU A 38 1.63 19.18 -26.89
C LEU A 38 2.02 20.03 -28.13
N GLY A 39 3.26 19.93 -28.55
CA GLY A 39 3.67 20.39 -29.89
C GLY A 39 3.53 19.23 -30.88
N ILE A 40 2.74 19.43 -31.95
CA ILE A 40 2.51 18.40 -32.95
C ILE A 40 2.63 18.98 -34.35
N ALA A 41 3.19 18.23 -35.29
CA ALA A 41 3.24 18.64 -36.69
C ALA A 41 1.83 18.69 -37.28
N PRO A 42 1.49 19.76 -38.08
CA PRO A 42 0.12 19.95 -38.58
C PRO A 42 -0.44 18.76 -39.37
N GLU A 43 0.40 18.05 -40.10
CA GLU A 43 0.05 16.86 -40.87
C GLU A 43 -0.34 15.65 -39.99
N ARG A 44 0.11 15.61 -38.73
CA ARG A 44 -0.23 14.55 -37.76
C ARG A 44 -1.41 14.91 -36.85
N LEU A 45 -1.91 16.12 -36.90
CA LEU A 45 -3.03 16.57 -36.07
C LEU A 45 -4.28 15.68 -36.23
N PRO A 46 -4.71 15.25 -37.44
CA PRO A 46 -5.86 14.36 -37.59
C PRO A 46 -5.69 12.99 -36.89
N GLU A 47 -4.45 12.48 -36.84
CA GLU A 47 -4.14 11.23 -36.10
C GLU A 47 -4.36 11.41 -34.60
N LEU A 48 -3.83 12.51 -34.02
CA LEU A 48 -4.04 12.83 -32.62
C LEU A 48 -5.53 13.04 -32.29
N GLU A 49 -6.26 13.76 -33.15
CA GLU A 49 -7.71 13.97 -32.97
C GLU A 49 -8.49 12.65 -32.95
N ALA A 50 -8.13 11.71 -33.83
CA ALA A 50 -8.73 10.39 -33.87
C ALA A 50 -8.42 9.58 -32.59
N LEU A 51 -7.19 9.64 -32.09
CA LEU A 51 -6.77 9.01 -30.84
C LEU A 51 -7.52 9.62 -29.64
N CYS A 52 -7.54 10.93 -29.54
CA CYS A 52 -8.26 11.63 -28.45
C CYS A 52 -9.77 11.33 -28.46
N THR A 53 -10.38 11.27 -29.65
CA THR A 53 -11.79 10.89 -29.80
C THR A 53 -12.03 9.46 -29.34
N ARG A 54 -11.17 8.52 -29.74
CA ARG A 54 -11.25 7.11 -29.33
C ARG A 54 -11.13 6.97 -27.81
N GLU A 55 -10.17 7.67 -27.21
CA GLU A 55 -9.90 7.61 -25.77
C GLU A 55 -10.81 8.55 -24.93
N ARG A 56 -11.74 9.26 -25.59
CA ARG A 56 -12.62 10.28 -24.94
C ARG A 56 -11.82 11.33 -24.15
N CYS A 57 -10.66 11.69 -24.68
CA CYS A 57 -9.79 12.70 -24.11
C CYS A 57 -10.13 14.06 -24.75
N PRO A 58 -10.69 15.03 -24.01
CA PRO A 58 -10.95 16.36 -24.55
C PRO A 58 -9.65 17.02 -25.00
N MET A 59 -9.60 17.53 -26.21
CA MET A 59 -8.48 18.29 -26.74
C MET A 59 -8.94 19.50 -27.55
N ALA A 60 -8.09 20.50 -27.65
CA ALA A 60 -8.28 21.65 -28.54
C ALA A 60 -6.92 22.13 -29.08
N VAL A 61 -6.94 22.65 -30.30
CA VAL A 61 -5.78 23.36 -30.88
C VAL A 61 -5.79 24.78 -30.33
N VAL A 62 -4.94 25.05 -29.35
CA VAL A 62 -4.93 26.30 -28.58
C VAL A 62 -3.93 27.34 -29.07
N GLY A 63 -3.10 27.00 -30.06
CA GLY A 63 -2.08 27.94 -30.56
C GLY A 63 -1.14 27.33 -31.58
N THR A 64 -0.11 28.07 -31.93
CA THR A 64 0.93 27.68 -32.87
C THR A 64 2.30 28.01 -32.31
N VAL A 65 3.27 27.12 -32.60
CA VAL A 65 4.67 27.37 -32.32
C VAL A 65 5.25 28.34 -33.36
N THR A 66 6.03 29.32 -32.92
CA THR A 66 6.66 30.36 -33.77
C THR A 66 8.17 30.25 -33.75
N ASP A 67 8.81 30.79 -34.79
CA ASP A 67 10.28 30.85 -34.88
C ASP A 67 10.89 31.91 -33.96
N ALA A 68 10.12 32.91 -33.55
CA ALA A 68 10.56 33.92 -32.61
C ALA A 68 10.42 33.40 -31.18
N GLU A 69 11.44 33.52 -30.35
CA GLU A 69 11.39 33.21 -28.92
C GLU A 69 10.52 34.22 -28.15
N HIS A 70 9.23 34.26 -28.46
CA HIS A 70 8.26 35.18 -27.94
C HIS A 70 7.00 34.42 -27.47
N LEU A 71 6.44 34.82 -26.34
CA LEU A 71 5.18 34.28 -25.83
C LEU A 71 4.07 35.32 -26.01
N LYS A 72 3.03 34.92 -26.70
CA LYS A 72 1.83 35.73 -26.84
C LYS A 72 0.58 34.95 -26.42
N LEU A 73 -0.20 35.54 -25.52
CA LEU A 73 -1.50 35.04 -25.07
C LEU A 73 -2.54 36.07 -25.38
N ALA A 74 -3.51 35.76 -26.23
CA ALA A 74 -4.57 36.69 -26.64
C ALA A 74 -5.89 35.97 -26.84
N SER A 75 -7.01 36.70 -26.75
CA SER A 75 -8.31 36.31 -27.27
C SER A 75 -8.67 37.17 -28.49
N PRO A 76 -9.44 36.65 -29.46
CA PRO A 76 -9.82 37.43 -30.66
C PRO A 76 -10.50 38.73 -30.27
N GLY A 77 -9.96 39.86 -30.78
CA GLY A 77 -10.51 41.19 -30.55
C GLY A 77 -10.15 41.86 -29.23
N GLU A 78 -9.34 41.23 -28.40
CA GLU A 78 -8.83 41.76 -27.12
C GLU A 78 -7.34 42.12 -27.21
N ALA A 79 -6.90 42.99 -26.29
CA ALA A 79 -5.48 43.20 -26.10
C ALA A 79 -4.83 41.91 -25.53
N PRO A 80 -3.59 41.57 -25.95
CA PRO A 80 -2.91 40.39 -25.42
C PRO A 80 -2.80 40.46 -23.90
N ALA A 81 -3.17 39.37 -23.24
CA ALA A 81 -3.01 39.22 -21.78
C ALA A 81 -1.50 39.07 -21.42
N VAL A 82 -0.73 38.43 -22.32
CA VAL A 82 0.74 38.37 -22.26
C VAL A 82 1.29 38.60 -23.66
N ASP A 83 2.32 39.43 -23.76
CA ASP A 83 3.05 39.73 -25.00
C ASP A 83 4.49 40.03 -24.59
N ILE A 84 5.36 38.99 -24.53
CA ILE A 84 6.65 39.07 -23.84
C ILE A 84 7.70 38.21 -24.52
N ASP A 85 8.90 38.75 -24.59
CA ASP A 85 10.08 38.00 -25.03
C ASP A 85 10.42 36.88 -24.00
N MET A 86 10.70 35.68 -24.46
CA MET A 86 10.98 34.56 -23.57
C MET A 86 12.28 34.71 -22.77
N SER A 87 13.21 35.54 -23.24
CA SER A 87 14.40 35.88 -22.47
C SER A 87 14.11 36.64 -21.18
N VAL A 88 12.94 37.30 -21.08
CA VAL A 88 12.46 37.94 -19.84
C VAL A 88 11.90 36.89 -18.89
N LEU A 89 11.19 35.88 -19.38
CA LEU A 89 10.62 34.80 -18.56
C LEU A 89 11.68 33.82 -18.08
N PHE A 90 12.57 33.42 -18.98
CA PHE A 90 13.62 32.43 -18.76
C PHE A 90 15.01 33.02 -18.58
N GLY A 91 15.09 34.35 -18.48
CA GLY A 91 16.31 35.06 -18.17
C GLY A 91 16.95 34.61 -16.88
N LYS A 92 18.24 34.75 -16.76
CA LYS A 92 18.96 34.35 -15.55
C LYS A 92 18.49 35.19 -14.35
N SER A 93 17.77 34.55 -13.44
CA SER A 93 17.44 35.15 -12.17
C SER A 93 18.72 35.59 -11.43
N PRO A 94 18.68 36.70 -10.65
CA PRO A 94 19.78 37.06 -9.79
C PRO A 94 20.24 35.88 -8.95
N LYS A 95 21.53 35.59 -8.93
CA LYS A 95 22.07 34.50 -8.13
C LYS A 95 21.84 34.80 -6.64
N LEU A 96 21.05 34.00 -5.99
CA LEU A 96 20.93 34.02 -4.55
C LEU A 96 22.22 33.45 -3.93
N ARG A 97 22.90 34.24 -3.11
CA ARG A 97 24.06 33.80 -2.34
C ARG A 97 23.66 33.61 -0.90
N ARG A 98 23.86 32.41 -0.38
CA ARG A 98 23.72 32.08 1.04
C ARG A 98 25.08 31.77 1.64
N GLU A 99 25.35 32.29 2.86
CA GLU A 99 26.57 32.00 3.59
C GLU A 99 26.20 31.15 4.80
N GLY A 100 26.33 29.82 4.63
CA GLY A 100 26.16 28.89 5.72
C GLY A 100 27.36 28.87 6.64
N ARG A 101 27.13 28.96 7.96
CA ARG A 101 28.16 28.77 8.98
C ARG A 101 27.77 27.61 9.87
N THR A 102 28.64 26.62 9.98
CA THR A 102 28.46 25.53 10.93
C THR A 102 28.61 26.09 12.36
N PRO A 103 27.61 25.94 13.23
CA PRO A 103 27.76 26.31 14.64
C PRO A 103 28.93 25.53 15.27
N ALA A 104 29.57 26.12 16.29
CA ALA A 104 30.52 25.34 17.08
C ALA A 104 29.79 24.15 17.72
N ALA A 105 30.39 22.98 17.64
CA ALA A 105 29.84 21.80 18.29
C ALA A 105 29.74 22.04 19.79
N GLY A 106 28.52 22.06 20.32
CA GLY A 106 28.29 22.02 21.77
C GLY A 106 28.51 20.59 22.26
N GLU A 107 28.97 20.44 23.50
CA GLU A 107 28.95 19.14 24.17
C GLU A 107 27.47 18.76 24.37
N LEU A 108 27.02 17.71 23.70
CA LEU A 108 25.70 17.14 23.93
C LEU A 108 25.76 16.22 25.14
N PRO A 109 24.81 16.29 26.07
CA PRO A 109 24.81 15.40 27.21
C PRO A 109 24.62 13.95 26.74
N GLY A 110 25.56 13.10 27.09
CA GLY A 110 25.43 11.65 26.83
C GLY A 110 24.17 11.07 27.47
N MET A 111 23.80 9.89 27.02
CA MET A 111 22.65 9.15 27.57
C MET A 111 23.11 8.33 28.79
N GLU A 112 22.45 8.54 29.92
CA GLU A 112 22.63 7.69 31.12
C GLU A 112 21.76 6.42 30.95
N LEU A 113 22.39 5.33 30.51
CA LEU A 113 21.68 4.08 30.18
C LEU A 113 21.55 3.13 31.38
N ALA A 114 22.35 3.31 32.42
CA ALA A 114 22.48 2.35 33.53
C ALA A 114 21.21 2.18 34.38
N GLU A 115 20.38 3.22 34.48
CA GLU A 115 19.19 3.23 35.34
C GLU A 115 17.87 2.95 34.57
N LEU A 116 17.93 2.71 33.27
CA LEU A 116 16.75 2.53 32.44
C LEU A 116 16.18 1.11 32.57
N ASN A 117 14.87 1.00 32.79
CA ASN A 117 14.18 -0.28 32.89
C ASN A 117 13.78 -0.80 31.50
N LEU A 118 14.27 -1.98 31.11
CA LEU A 118 14.07 -2.56 29.77
C LEU A 118 12.59 -2.82 29.46
N ASP A 119 11.80 -3.32 30.45
CA ASP A 119 10.36 -3.60 30.22
C ASP A 119 9.59 -2.31 29.90
N THR A 120 9.91 -1.23 30.62
CA THR A 120 9.29 0.09 30.39
C THR A 120 9.68 0.67 29.03
N LEU A 121 10.96 0.57 28.67
CA LEU A 121 11.47 1.05 27.38
C LEU A 121 10.84 0.30 26.22
N ALA A 122 10.71 -1.03 26.32
CA ALA A 122 10.10 -1.88 25.31
C ALA A 122 8.67 -1.39 24.96
N MET A 123 7.87 -1.09 25.98
CA MET A 123 6.51 -0.56 25.79
C MET A 123 6.52 0.84 25.17
N GLN A 124 7.33 1.76 25.73
CA GLN A 124 7.36 3.15 25.29
C GLN A 124 7.86 3.33 23.87
N ILE A 125 8.85 2.55 23.45
CA ILE A 125 9.38 2.59 22.08
C ILE A 125 8.30 2.16 21.09
N LEU A 126 7.58 1.06 21.36
CA LEU A 126 6.50 0.61 20.48
C LEU A 126 5.31 1.59 20.43
N GLN A 127 5.08 2.37 21.48
CA GLN A 127 4.04 3.40 21.53
C GLN A 127 4.45 4.73 20.88
N LEU A 128 5.75 4.92 20.57
CA LEU A 128 6.22 6.14 19.90
C LEU A 128 5.55 6.26 18.52
N PRO A 129 4.93 7.42 18.16
CA PRO A 129 4.22 7.54 16.88
C PRO A 129 5.05 7.19 15.65
N ALA A 130 6.37 7.36 15.66
CA ALA A 130 7.25 6.94 14.56
C ALA A 130 7.28 5.41 14.40
N VAL A 131 7.31 4.65 15.50
CA VAL A 131 7.39 3.18 15.54
C VAL A 131 6.01 2.53 15.48
N ALA A 132 5.00 3.10 16.15
CA ALA A 132 3.66 2.53 16.30
C ALA A 132 2.95 2.24 14.95
N SER A 133 2.03 1.29 14.96
CA SER A 133 1.18 0.94 13.81
C SER A 133 0.54 2.15 13.14
N LYS A 134 0.45 2.09 11.81
CA LYS A 134 -0.20 3.11 10.96
C LYS A 134 -1.53 2.63 10.36
N SER A 135 -2.13 1.56 10.91
CA SER A 135 -3.36 0.96 10.37
C SER A 135 -4.49 1.99 10.19
N PHE A 136 -4.59 3.00 11.06
CA PHE A 136 -5.58 4.06 10.95
C PHE A 136 -5.52 4.89 9.67
N LEU A 137 -4.36 4.95 9.00
CA LEU A 137 -4.18 5.61 7.71
C LEU A 137 -4.42 4.66 6.53
N ILE A 138 -3.99 3.40 6.68
CA ILE A 138 -3.88 2.44 5.59
C ILE A 138 -5.25 1.88 5.20
N THR A 139 -6.09 1.55 6.20
CA THR A 139 -7.34 0.82 5.98
C THR A 139 -8.47 1.65 5.37
N ILE A 140 -8.33 2.96 5.32
CA ILE A 140 -9.33 3.90 4.80
C ILE A 140 -9.04 4.39 3.38
N ALA A 141 -8.11 3.73 2.68
CA ALA A 141 -7.72 4.07 1.31
C ALA A 141 -7.72 2.83 0.41
N ASP A 142 -8.04 3.01 -0.88
CA ASP A 142 -7.94 1.95 -1.88
C ASP A 142 -6.47 1.73 -2.27
N ARG A 143 -5.93 0.59 -1.86
CA ARG A 143 -4.55 0.18 -2.15
C ARG A 143 -4.43 -0.75 -3.34
N THR A 144 -5.55 -1.16 -3.93
CA THR A 144 -5.61 -2.21 -4.94
C THR A 144 -6.22 -1.75 -6.25
N VAL A 145 -6.47 -0.45 -6.42
CA VAL A 145 -7.02 0.13 -7.65
C VAL A 145 -6.19 -0.31 -8.86
N GLY A 146 -6.89 -0.70 -9.94
CA GLY A 146 -6.25 -1.23 -11.13
C GLY A 146 -5.89 -2.73 -11.06
N GLY A 147 -6.02 -3.38 -9.89
CA GLY A 147 -5.77 -4.83 -9.73
C GLY A 147 -4.34 -5.26 -10.04
N LEU A 148 -3.35 -4.39 -9.90
CA LEU A 148 -1.94 -4.68 -10.19
C LEU A 148 -1.05 -4.71 -8.94
N SER A 149 -1.63 -4.55 -7.74
CA SER A 149 -0.91 -4.65 -6.47
C SER A 149 -0.51 -6.10 -6.17
N VAL A 150 0.77 -6.29 -5.83
CA VAL A 150 1.36 -7.59 -5.43
C VAL A 150 1.70 -7.58 -3.93
N ARG A 151 2.28 -6.47 -3.47
CA ARG A 151 2.55 -6.21 -2.05
C ARG A 151 1.99 -4.84 -1.71
N ASP A 152 1.16 -4.82 -0.70
CA ASP A 152 0.65 -3.62 -0.06
C ASP A 152 1.22 -3.52 1.37
N PRO A 153 0.91 -2.51 2.16
CA PRO A 153 1.44 -2.41 3.53
C PRO A 153 1.11 -3.59 4.46
N MET A 154 0.08 -4.39 4.15
CA MET A 154 -0.39 -5.47 5.02
C MET A 154 0.33 -6.78 4.76
N VAL A 155 0.83 -7.41 5.82
CA VAL A 155 1.68 -8.61 5.78
C VAL A 155 1.01 -9.76 6.52
N GLY A 156 1.12 -10.95 5.92
CA GLY A 156 0.68 -12.20 6.53
C GLY A 156 -0.84 -12.36 6.58
N PRO A 157 -1.31 -13.50 7.10
CA PRO A 157 -2.74 -13.78 7.22
C PRO A 157 -3.43 -12.93 8.30
N TRP A 158 -2.65 -12.28 9.17
CA TRP A 158 -3.11 -11.35 10.20
C TRP A 158 -3.18 -9.90 9.72
N GLN A 159 -2.73 -9.62 8.51
CA GLN A 159 -2.77 -8.29 7.89
C GLN A 159 -2.14 -7.20 8.75
N VAL A 160 -0.90 -7.44 9.20
CA VAL A 160 -0.11 -6.50 9.99
C VAL A 160 0.58 -5.49 9.04
N PRO A 161 0.50 -4.16 9.30
CA PRO A 161 1.00 -3.14 8.37
C PRO A 161 2.51 -2.89 8.53
N VAL A 162 3.34 -3.86 8.15
CA VAL A 162 4.82 -3.86 8.33
C VAL A 162 5.60 -4.18 7.05
N ALA A 163 4.99 -4.06 5.87
CA ALA A 163 5.71 -4.30 4.62
C ALA A 163 6.79 -3.22 4.39
N ASP A 164 7.99 -3.65 3.98
CA ASP A 164 9.13 -2.77 3.68
C ASP A 164 8.90 -1.95 2.40
N CYS A 165 8.25 -2.53 1.40
CA CYS A 165 8.00 -1.86 0.12
C CYS A 165 6.64 -2.23 -0.49
N ALA A 166 6.17 -1.37 -1.39
CA ALA A 166 5.08 -1.69 -2.29
C ALA A 166 5.64 -2.33 -3.56
N VAL A 167 4.95 -3.37 -4.07
CA VAL A 167 5.30 -4.03 -5.35
C VAL A 167 4.06 -4.09 -6.22
N GLY A 168 4.19 -3.63 -7.47
CA GLY A 168 3.15 -3.63 -8.48
C GLY A 168 3.53 -4.42 -9.73
N LEU A 169 2.53 -5.02 -10.41
CA LEU A 169 2.66 -5.58 -11.74
C LEU A 169 2.57 -4.47 -12.80
N LEU A 170 3.24 -4.64 -13.94
CA LEU A 170 3.10 -3.74 -15.09
C LEU A 170 1.91 -4.12 -15.97
N ASP A 171 1.48 -5.37 -15.94
CA ASP A 171 0.35 -5.86 -16.74
C ASP A 171 -0.30 -7.11 -16.11
N TYR A 172 -1.40 -7.59 -16.73
CA TYR A 172 -2.18 -8.74 -16.24
C TYR A 172 -1.73 -10.10 -16.77
N ARG A 173 -0.62 -10.20 -17.50
CA ARG A 173 -0.16 -11.44 -18.16
C ARG A 173 1.23 -11.86 -17.73
N ASN A 174 2.14 -10.91 -17.50
CA ASN A 174 3.51 -11.14 -17.12
C ASN A 174 3.70 -11.04 -15.60
N HIS A 175 4.95 -11.26 -15.14
CA HIS A 175 5.34 -11.09 -13.75
C HIS A 175 6.34 -9.94 -13.57
N HIS A 176 6.58 -9.17 -14.63
CA HIS A 176 7.37 -7.95 -14.51
C HIS A 176 6.59 -6.90 -13.73
N GLY A 177 7.31 -6.16 -12.92
CA GLY A 177 6.73 -5.16 -12.06
C GLY A 177 7.70 -4.04 -11.73
N ASP A 178 7.28 -3.24 -10.79
CA ASP A 178 8.08 -2.23 -10.14
C ASP A 178 7.91 -2.29 -8.63
N ALA A 179 8.87 -1.72 -7.91
CA ALA A 179 8.83 -1.60 -6.47
C ALA A 179 9.08 -0.15 -6.05
N LEU A 180 8.40 0.28 -4.99
CA LEU A 180 8.55 1.58 -4.36
C LEU A 180 8.74 1.41 -2.86
N SER A 181 9.65 2.20 -2.30
CA SER A 181 9.90 2.27 -0.85
C SER A 181 10.20 3.68 -0.42
N MET A 182 10.25 3.91 0.88
CA MET A 182 10.58 5.21 1.46
C MET A 182 11.69 5.08 2.49
N GLY A 183 12.39 6.19 2.75
CA GLY A 183 13.33 6.33 3.85
C GLY A 183 13.35 7.77 4.37
N GLU A 184 13.48 7.93 5.69
CA GLU A 184 13.47 9.21 6.38
C GLU A 184 14.14 9.07 7.76
N ARG A 185 15.09 9.96 8.11
CA ARG A 185 15.81 9.91 9.41
C ARG A 185 15.98 11.32 9.99
N THR A 186 14.91 12.11 10.01
CA THR A 186 14.92 13.51 10.46
C THR A 186 15.44 13.72 11.88
N PRO A 187 15.13 12.90 12.89
CA PRO A 187 15.66 13.10 14.23
C PRO A 187 17.20 13.08 14.31
N VAL A 188 17.87 12.31 13.44
CA VAL A 188 19.33 12.25 13.35
C VAL A 188 19.92 13.58 12.84
N ALA A 189 19.18 14.31 12.00
CA ALA A 189 19.66 15.57 11.42
C ALA A 189 19.86 16.70 12.45
N VAL A 190 19.30 16.57 13.65
CA VAL A 190 19.56 17.49 14.77
C VAL A 190 21.03 17.40 15.21
N LEU A 191 21.63 16.23 15.08
CA LEU A 191 23.03 15.95 15.41
C LEU A 191 23.93 16.09 14.18
N ASP A 192 23.57 15.43 13.09
CA ASP A 192 24.33 15.38 11.84
C ASP A 192 23.39 15.26 10.63
N ALA A 193 23.18 16.35 9.93
CA ALA A 193 22.31 16.39 8.76
C ALA A 193 22.90 15.59 7.56
N ALA A 194 24.20 15.42 7.48
CA ALA A 194 24.86 14.62 6.44
C ALA A 194 24.62 13.12 6.69
N ALA A 195 24.79 12.67 7.93
CA ALA A 195 24.48 11.30 8.34
C ALA A 195 22.98 10.98 8.14
N ALA A 196 22.07 11.86 8.58
CA ALA A 196 20.64 11.71 8.38
C ALA A 196 20.27 11.51 6.90
N SER A 197 20.95 12.25 6.00
CA SER A 197 20.69 12.11 4.55
C SER A 197 21.20 10.80 3.98
N ARG A 198 22.36 10.33 4.42
CA ARG A 198 22.85 9.00 4.03
C ARG A 198 21.96 7.88 4.55
N LEU A 199 21.46 8.02 5.77
CA LEU A 199 20.55 7.06 6.38
C LEU A 199 19.20 7.03 5.68
N ALA A 200 18.60 8.17 5.34
CA ALA A 200 17.34 8.21 4.60
C ALA A 200 17.43 7.48 3.23
N ILE A 201 18.56 7.65 2.53
CA ILE A 201 18.82 6.90 1.30
C ILE A 201 19.05 5.41 1.61
N ALA A 202 19.86 5.08 2.62
CA ALA A 202 20.13 3.69 2.98
C ALA A 202 18.84 2.95 3.37
N GLU A 203 17.99 3.56 4.20
CA GLU A 203 16.69 3.00 4.60
C GLU A 203 15.76 2.78 3.40
N SER A 204 15.65 3.76 2.49
CA SER A 204 14.86 3.56 1.27
C SER A 204 15.37 2.38 0.44
N LEU A 205 16.68 2.12 0.42
CA LEU A 205 17.29 1.02 -0.33
C LEU A 205 17.21 -0.33 0.41
N THR A 206 17.34 -0.36 1.74
CA THR A 206 17.10 -1.60 2.51
C THR A 206 15.64 -2.01 2.44
N ASN A 207 14.70 -1.07 2.53
CA ASN A 207 13.29 -1.32 2.30
C ASN A 207 13.02 -1.86 0.88
N LEU A 208 13.60 -1.22 -0.15
CA LEU A 208 13.42 -1.62 -1.55
C LEU A 208 13.96 -3.03 -1.84
N LEU A 209 15.01 -3.44 -1.13
CA LEU A 209 15.68 -4.74 -1.29
C LEU A 209 14.76 -5.91 -0.98
N SER A 210 13.72 -5.74 -0.15
CA SER A 210 12.69 -6.76 0.10
C SER A 210 11.97 -7.21 -1.18
N ALA A 211 11.87 -6.35 -2.22
CA ALA A 211 11.35 -6.71 -3.54
C ALA A 211 12.31 -7.56 -4.38
N VAL A 212 13.56 -7.75 -3.93
CA VAL A 212 14.62 -8.49 -4.65
C VAL A 212 14.85 -8.00 -6.08
N PRO A 213 15.11 -6.69 -6.29
CA PRO A 213 15.33 -6.14 -7.63
C PRO A 213 16.65 -6.64 -8.25
N ASP A 214 16.73 -6.62 -9.59
CA ASP A 214 17.86 -7.25 -10.29
C ASP A 214 19.18 -6.45 -10.22
N ASP A 215 19.12 -5.11 -10.26
CA ASP A 215 20.32 -4.25 -10.29
C ASP A 215 20.06 -2.95 -9.51
N LEU A 216 20.85 -2.70 -8.48
CA LEU A 216 20.80 -1.46 -7.68
C LEU A 216 20.88 -0.20 -8.56
N ARG A 217 21.67 -0.21 -9.63
CA ARG A 217 21.91 0.95 -10.52
C ARG A 217 20.69 1.37 -11.32
N GLN A 218 19.67 0.52 -11.44
CA GLN A 218 18.39 0.86 -12.06
C GLN A 218 17.50 1.71 -11.15
N THR A 219 17.83 1.79 -9.87
CA THR A 219 17.07 2.54 -8.88
C THR A 219 17.13 4.04 -9.16
N LYS A 220 15.97 4.68 -9.10
CA LYS A 220 15.78 6.13 -9.19
C LYS A 220 15.17 6.62 -7.88
N LEU A 221 15.66 7.75 -7.41
CA LEU A 221 15.20 8.37 -6.18
C LEU A 221 14.43 9.65 -6.48
N SER A 222 13.34 9.88 -5.75
CA SER A 222 12.73 11.19 -5.59
C SER A 222 13.10 11.73 -4.21
N ALA A 223 13.65 12.94 -4.13
CA ALA A 223 14.12 13.53 -2.89
C ALA A 223 13.33 14.78 -2.52
N ASN A 224 12.68 14.75 -1.34
CA ASN A 224 11.98 15.90 -0.76
C ASN A 224 12.80 16.49 0.37
N TRP A 225 13.27 17.72 0.16
CA TRP A 225 14.06 18.47 1.14
C TRP A 225 13.17 19.47 1.87
N MET A 226 13.28 19.51 3.19
CA MET A 226 12.60 20.50 4.02
C MET A 226 13.63 21.13 4.97
N ALA A 227 13.62 22.46 5.11
CA ALA A 227 14.53 23.17 5.99
C ALA A 227 13.97 24.54 6.37
N ASN A 228 14.38 25.04 7.53
CA ASN A 228 14.19 26.43 7.95
C ASN A 228 15.39 27.25 7.46
N ALA A 229 15.57 27.40 6.15
CA ALA A 229 16.71 28.08 5.54
C ALA A 229 16.78 29.55 5.95
N GLY A 230 18.00 30.07 6.15
CA GLY A 230 18.26 31.41 6.66
C GLY A 230 18.30 31.50 8.17
N SER A 231 17.90 30.44 8.91
CA SER A 231 18.10 30.36 10.35
C SER A 231 19.52 29.90 10.68
N ALA A 232 19.99 30.22 11.88
CA ALA A 232 21.36 29.93 12.30
C ALA A 232 21.69 28.43 12.16
N GLY A 233 22.74 28.11 11.41
CA GLY A 233 23.22 26.76 11.17
C GLY A 233 22.47 25.98 10.10
N GLN A 234 21.22 26.33 9.77
CA GLN A 234 20.36 25.54 8.85
C GLN A 234 20.85 25.53 7.42
N ASP A 235 21.40 26.65 6.91
CA ASP A 235 21.97 26.71 5.55
C ASP A 235 23.22 25.81 5.44
N ALA A 236 24.05 25.73 6.47
CA ALA A 236 25.21 24.84 6.50
C ALA A 236 24.80 23.38 6.61
N ALA A 237 23.81 23.06 7.46
CA ALA A 237 23.25 21.72 7.60
C ALA A 237 22.62 21.23 6.28
N LEU A 238 21.83 22.08 5.60
CA LEU A 238 21.25 21.76 4.29
C LEU A 238 22.32 21.49 3.24
N TYR A 239 23.35 22.33 3.17
CA TYR A 239 24.45 22.11 2.24
C TYR A 239 25.18 20.78 2.48
N ALA A 240 25.50 20.47 3.74
CA ALA A 240 26.16 19.21 4.12
C ALA A 240 25.27 17.98 3.79
N ALA A 241 23.97 18.09 4.05
CA ALA A 241 22.98 17.05 3.74
C ALA A 241 22.91 16.76 2.22
N VAL A 242 22.78 17.81 1.40
CA VAL A 242 22.71 17.66 -0.06
C VAL A 242 24.03 17.11 -0.63
N GLN A 243 25.18 17.57 -0.10
CA GLN A 243 26.49 17.07 -0.52
C GLN A 243 26.65 15.59 -0.18
N ALA A 244 26.24 15.17 1.00
CA ALA A 244 26.29 13.77 1.43
C ALA A 244 25.40 12.87 0.58
N ALA A 245 24.16 13.28 0.32
CA ALA A 245 23.23 12.55 -0.54
C ALA A 245 23.76 12.41 -1.97
N SER A 246 24.27 13.52 -2.56
CA SER A 246 24.86 13.51 -3.89
C SER A 246 26.05 12.57 -3.98
N ARG A 247 26.95 12.62 -3.00
CA ARG A 247 28.14 11.75 -2.97
C ARG A 247 27.75 10.28 -2.85
N LEU A 248 26.85 9.95 -1.95
CA LEU A 248 26.36 8.58 -1.76
C LEU A 248 25.74 8.03 -3.04
N CYS A 249 24.89 8.80 -3.72
CA CYS A 249 24.29 8.38 -5.00
C CYS A 249 25.33 8.11 -6.08
N ILE A 250 26.38 8.94 -6.16
CA ILE A 250 27.50 8.74 -7.08
C ILE A 250 28.26 7.45 -6.75
N ASP A 251 28.55 7.21 -5.46
CA ASP A 251 29.28 6.02 -5.01
C ASP A 251 28.48 4.72 -5.21
N LEU A 252 27.15 4.78 -5.16
CA LEU A 252 26.23 3.67 -5.44
C LEU A 252 25.86 3.52 -6.92
N GLY A 253 26.15 4.51 -7.76
CA GLY A 253 25.77 4.51 -9.18
C GLY A 253 24.28 4.70 -9.44
N ILE A 254 23.55 5.34 -8.51
CA ILE A 254 22.13 5.65 -8.61
C ILE A 254 21.91 7.16 -8.83
N SER A 255 20.66 7.58 -9.10
CA SER A 255 20.38 8.99 -9.39
C SER A 255 19.12 9.51 -8.72
N ILE A 256 19.10 10.83 -8.47
CA ILE A 256 17.93 11.60 -8.04
C ILE A 256 17.46 12.46 -9.21
N PRO A 257 16.64 11.94 -10.13
CA PRO A 257 16.17 12.70 -11.30
C PRO A 257 15.11 13.73 -10.97
N VAL A 258 14.42 13.61 -9.85
CA VAL A 258 13.27 14.42 -9.45
C VAL A 258 13.25 14.63 -7.94
N GLY A 259 12.65 15.71 -7.53
CA GLY A 259 12.45 16.04 -6.14
C GLY A 259 11.88 17.45 -6.00
N LYS A 260 11.73 17.88 -4.75
CA LYS A 260 11.31 19.25 -4.42
C LYS A 260 11.97 19.73 -3.15
N ASP A 261 11.91 21.03 -2.90
CA ASP A 261 12.33 21.65 -1.65
C ASP A 261 11.23 22.50 -1.03
N SER A 262 11.25 22.60 0.31
CA SER A 262 10.44 23.50 1.11
C SER A 262 11.36 24.16 2.14
N LEU A 263 11.86 25.36 1.83
CA LEU A 263 12.93 25.99 2.57
C LEU A 263 12.47 27.00 3.61
N SER A 264 11.15 27.16 3.83
CA SER A 264 10.57 28.07 4.83
C SER A 264 9.82 27.31 5.92
N MET A 265 10.35 26.15 6.34
CA MET A 265 9.69 25.25 7.29
C MET A 265 9.81 25.77 8.73
N ARG A 266 8.99 26.77 9.04
CA ARG A 266 8.86 27.35 10.39
C ARG A 266 7.43 27.81 10.65
N ALA A 267 7.01 27.69 11.91
CA ALA A 267 5.79 28.27 12.42
C ALA A 267 6.13 29.41 13.37
N ARG A 268 5.36 30.51 13.31
CA ARG A 268 5.48 31.67 14.22
C ARG A 268 4.11 32.02 14.75
N TRP A 269 4.02 32.25 16.06
CA TRP A 269 2.80 32.71 16.69
C TRP A 269 3.11 33.59 17.93
N GLN A 270 2.08 34.22 18.44
CA GLN A 270 2.16 34.96 19.72
C GLN A 270 1.54 34.08 20.81
N ASP A 271 2.26 33.91 21.91
CA ASP A 271 1.76 33.34 23.16
C ASP A 271 1.77 34.46 24.23
N GLY A 272 0.62 35.11 24.39
CA GLY A 272 0.53 36.36 25.14
C GLY A 272 1.38 37.46 24.48
N GLU A 273 2.35 38.01 25.23
CA GLU A 273 3.29 39.01 24.71
C GLU A 273 4.57 38.39 24.11
N GLN A 274 4.75 37.06 24.23
CA GLN A 274 5.94 36.39 23.75
C GLN A 274 5.78 35.92 22.32
N ALA A 275 6.68 36.33 21.42
CA ALA A 275 6.77 35.77 20.09
C ALA A 275 7.44 34.38 20.16
N VAL A 276 6.76 33.36 19.66
CA VAL A 276 7.27 31.97 19.59
C VAL A 276 7.56 31.60 18.15
N GLU A 277 8.69 30.98 17.92
CA GLU A 277 9.07 30.41 16.61
C GLU A 277 9.54 28.97 16.80
N VAL A 278 9.02 28.07 15.97
CA VAL A 278 9.46 26.67 15.85
C VAL A 278 9.89 26.43 14.41
N GLY A 279 11.14 26.04 14.22
CA GLY A 279 11.73 25.68 12.93
C GLY A 279 11.94 24.17 12.83
N SER A 280 11.67 23.59 11.67
CA SER A 280 12.02 22.19 11.37
C SER A 280 13.54 22.06 11.23
N PRO A 281 14.17 21.01 11.72
CA PRO A 281 15.51 20.61 11.30
C PRO A 281 15.51 20.26 9.81
N VAL A 282 16.71 20.12 9.22
CA VAL A 282 16.82 19.61 7.85
C VAL A 282 16.21 18.22 7.80
N SER A 283 15.24 18.03 6.90
CA SER A 283 14.56 16.75 6.70
C SER A 283 14.74 16.34 5.26
N LEU A 284 15.08 15.08 5.02
CA LEU A 284 15.11 14.47 3.71
C LEU A 284 14.19 13.26 3.73
N ILE A 285 13.15 13.30 2.89
CA ILE A 285 12.30 12.14 2.60
C ILE A 285 12.66 11.63 1.21
N VAL A 286 13.05 10.37 1.13
CA VAL A 286 13.45 9.70 -0.11
C VAL A 286 12.38 8.69 -0.48
N THR A 287 11.92 8.73 -1.73
CA THR A 287 11.17 7.62 -2.34
C THR A 287 12.08 6.95 -3.35
N ALA A 288 12.33 5.66 -3.19
CA ALA A 288 13.09 4.85 -4.13
C ALA A 288 12.15 4.06 -5.03
N HIS A 289 12.47 3.99 -6.31
CA HIS A 289 11.73 3.24 -7.32
C HIS A 289 12.70 2.40 -8.16
N THR A 290 12.33 1.14 -8.45
CA THR A 290 13.14 0.25 -9.30
C THR A 290 12.26 -0.76 -10.05
N PRO A 291 12.60 -1.15 -11.29
CA PRO A 291 11.95 -2.25 -11.96
C PRO A 291 12.29 -3.59 -11.29
N VAL A 292 11.36 -4.53 -11.36
CA VAL A 292 11.49 -5.90 -10.84
C VAL A 292 11.13 -6.89 -11.95
N SER A 293 12.05 -7.81 -12.26
CA SER A 293 11.83 -8.79 -13.34
C SER A 293 10.83 -9.89 -12.96
N ASP A 294 10.69 -10.20 -11.69
CA ASP A 294 9.72 -11.17 -11.18
C ASP A 294 9.22 -10.77 -9.77
N VAL A 295 8.02 -10.21 -9.73
CA VAL A 295 7.37 -9.73 -8.49
C VAL A 295 7.12 -10.84 -7.45
N ARG A 296 7.12 -12.12 -7.87
CA ARG A 296 6.88 -13.27 -6.98
C ARG A 296 8.04 -13.54 -6.03
N ARG A 297 9.23 -12.97 -6.31
CA ARG A 297 10.43 -13.11 -5.47
C ARG A 297 10.42 -12.23 -4.23
N ALA A 298 9.50 -11.27 -4.14
CA ALA A 298 9.42 -10.34 -3.02
C ALA A 298 9.26 -11.05 -1.69
N LEU A 299 10.10 -10.66 -0.73
CA LEU A 299 10.11 -11.10 0.66
C LEU A 299 9.22 -10.19 1.52
N THR A 300 8.86 -10.66 2.69
CA THR A 300 8.07 -9.91 3.67
C THR A 300 8.58 -10.17 5.09
N PRO A 301 8.19 -9.33 6.07
CA PRO A 301 8.43 -9.58 7.49
C PRO A 301 7.70 -10.80 8.08
N GLU A 302 6.79 -11.47 7.35
CA GLU A 302 6.08 -12.65 7.84
C GLU A 302 7.03 -13.80 8.14
N ILE A 303 7.33 -14.04 9.41
CA ILE A 303 8.21 -15.14 9.84
C ILE A 303 7.48 -16.47 9.88
N SER A 304 8.20 -17.53 9.55
CA SER A 304 7.77 -18.89 9.84
C SER A 304 7.86 -19.16 11.35
N ALA A 305 6.78 -19.69 11.92
CA ALA A 305 6.72 -20.12 13.31
C ALA A 305 7.46 -21.46 13.57
N ASP A 306 8.10 -22.03 12.54
CA ASP A 306 8.88 -23.27 12.68
C ASP A 306 10.12 -23.04 13.56
N LEU A 307 10.20 -23.77 14.68
CA LEU A 307 11.30 -23.71 15.63
C LEU A 307 12.66 -24.21 15.05
N GLN A 308 12.64 -24.81 13.85
CA GLN A 308 13.85 -25.19 13.11
C GLN A 308 14.38 -24.05 12.23
N THR A 309 13.99 -22.82 12.52
CA THR A 309 14.50 -21.61 11.86
C THR A 309 15.32 -20.75 12.81
N CYS A 310 16.04 -19.78 12.27
CA CYS A 310 16.81 -18.80 13.04
C CYS A 310 16.86 -17.44 12.33
N PHE A 311 17.19 -16.42 13.12
CA PHE A 311 17.35 -15.04 12.62
C PHE A 311 18.83 -14.69 12.47
N VAL A 312 19.15 -14.02 11.35
CA VAL A 312 20.47 -13.49 11.04
C VAL A 312 20.33 -11.97 10.85
N LEU A 313 20.96 -11.21 11.74
CA LEU A 313 21.12 -9.76 11.58
C LEU A 313 22.31 -9.51 10.67
N VAL A 314 22.15 -8.67 9.65
CA VAL A 314 23.26 -8.09 8.89
C VAL A 314 23.34 -6.61 9.27
N ASP A 315 24.38 -6.26 10.04
CA ASP A 315 24.61 -4.93 10.61
C ASP A 315 25.56 -4.12 9.73
N LEU A 316 25.06 -3.08 9.06
CA LEU A 316 25.88 -2.18 8.24
C LEU A 316 26.55 -1.07 9.06
N GLY A 317 26.16 -0.88 10.31
CA GLY A 317 26.79 0.05 11.26
C GLY A 317 28.15 -0.45 11.81
N ALA A 318 28.61 -1.62 11.37
CA ALA A 318 29.90 -2.21 11.74
C ALA A 318 30.14 -2.30 13.27
N GLY A 319 29.08 -2.51 14.05
CA GLY A 319 29.11 -2.64 15.50
C GLY A 319 29.24 -1.31 16.26
N ASN A 320 29.10 -0.16 15.62
CA ASN A 320 29.16 1.15 16.27
C ASN A 320 28.03 1.38 17.28
N GLN A 321 26.85 0.87 17.03
CA GLN A 321 25.68 0.92 17.93
C GLN A 321 25.38 2.32 18.48
N ARG A 322 25.43 3.34 17.61
CA ARG A 322 25.17 4.74 17.95
C ARG A 322 23.67 4.96 18.22
N LEU A 323 23.33 5.79 19.20
CA LEU A 323 21.95 6.02 19.66
C LEU A 323 21.42 7.44 19.35
N GLY A 324 22.22 8.27 18.69
CA GLY A 324 21.82 9.65 18.42
C GLY A 324 20.56 9.73 17.51
N GLY A 325 19.57 10.51 17.93
CA GLY A 325 18.28 10.67 17.24
C GLY A 325 17.36 9.43 17.27
N SER A 326 17.78 8.32 17.90
CA SER A 326 16.99 7.09 17.97
C SER A 326 15.67 7.25 18.74
N ALA A 327 14.75 6.30 18.56
CA ALA A 327 13.52 6.21 19.35
C ALA A 327 13.82 6.18 20.85
N LEU A 328 14.89 5.46 21.27
CA LEU A 328 15.35 5.46 22.67
C LEU A 328 15.76 6.87 23.14
N ALA A 329 16.49 7.61 22.32
CA ALA A 329 16.87 8.99 22.65
C ALA A 329 15.63 9.88 22.80
N GLN A 330 14.65 9.76 21.89
CA GLN A 330 13.42 10.56 21.91
C GLN A 330 12.56 10.30 23.16
N ILE A 331 12.32 9.03 23.53
CA ILE A 331 11.49 8.71 24.72
C ILE A 331 12.18 9.10 26.04
N THR A 332 13.50 9.20 26.06
CA THR A 332 14.26 9.67 27.23
C THR A 332 14.44 11.19 27.27
N GLY A 333 13.90 11.92 26.28
CA GLY A 333 14.03 13.38 26.17
C GLY A 333 15.48 13.82 25.92
N ARG A 334 16.26 13.01 25.23
CA ARG A 334 17.66 13.25 24.86
C ARG A 334 17.81 13.26 23.34
N THR A 335 18.89 13.85 22.86
CA THR A 335 19.26 13.76 21.43
C THR A 335 20.28 12.63 21.18
N GLY A 336 20.97 12.18 22.21
CA GLY A 336 22.10 11.26 22.10
C GLY A 336 23.43 11.97 21.79
N ASP A 337 24.50 11.21 21.77
CA ASP A 337 25.89 11.70 21.65
C ASP A 337 26.51 11.47 20.25
N ALA A 338 26.09 10.45 19.55
CA ALA A 338 26.62 10.08 18.26
C ALA A 338 25.50 9.65 17.29
N ALA A 339 25.49 10.24 16.11
CA ALA A 339 24.57 9.91 15.04
C ALA A 339 24.91 8.55 14.44
N PRO A 340 23.94 7.64 14.20
CA PRO A 340 24.13 6.50 13.32
C PRO A 340 24.44 6.97 11.90
N ASP A 341 25.15 6.15 11.11
CA ASP A 341 25.54 6.52 9.74
C ASP A 341 25.82 5.29 8.87
N LEU A 342 25.73 5.45 7.56
CA LEU A 342 26.29 4.51 6.60
C LEU A 342 27.76 4.89 6.32
N ASP A 343 28.68 4.42 7.17
CA ASP A 343 30.10 4.78 7.08
C ASP A 343 30.78 4.22 5.83
N ASP A 344 30.38 3.03 5.36
CA ASP A 344 30.89 2.40 4.13
C ASP A 344 29.72 2.06 3.15
N PRO A 345 29.52 2.86 2.11
CA PRO A 345 28.49 2.60 1.10
C PRO A 345 28.63 1.24 0.40
N GLN A 346 29.83 0.65 0.35
CA GLN A 346 30.05 -0.64 -0.28
C GLN A 346 29.41 -1.80 0.49
N LEU A 347 29.18 -1.64 1.79
CA LEU A 347 28.44 -2.64 2.58
C LEU A 347 26.99 -2.79 2.07
N LEU A 348 26.36 -1.69 1.68
CA LEU A 348 25.00 -1.74 1.11
C LEU A 348 24.98 -2.44 -0.26
N VAL A 349 25.96 -2.19 -1.12
CA VAL A 349 26.10 -2.90 -2.40
C VAL A 349 26.28 -4.40 -2.17
N ARG A 350 27.16 -4.78 -1.25
CA ARG A 350 27.41 -6.19 -0.89
C ARG A 350 26.17 -6.86 -0.30
N LEU A 351 25.41 -6.16 0.54
CA LEU A 351 24.14 -6.65 1.08
C LEU A 351 23.14 -6.89 -0.04
N TRP A 352 23.01 -5.94 -0.98
CA TRP A 352 22.12 -6.06 -2.13
C TRP A 352 22.38 -7.31 -2.95
N ASP A 353 23.64 -7.54 -3.32
CA ASP A 353 24.03 -8.72 -4.09
C ASP A 353 23.85 -10.03 -3.30
N ALA A 354 24.17 -10.01 -2.01
CA ALA A 354 24.03 -11.18 -1.14
C ALA A 354 22.57 -11.61 -0.94
N VAL A 355 21.67 -10.67 -0.71
CA VAL A 355 20.21 -10.97 -0.54
C VAL A 355 19.63 -11.52 -1.83
N ARG A 356 19.96 -10.93 -2.98
CA ARG A 356 19.52 -11.42 -4.30
C ARG A 356 19.97 -12.85 -4.56
N GLU A 357 21.22 -13.14 -4.28
CA GLU A 357 21.79 -14.48 -4.45
C GLU A 357 21.18 -15.47 -3.45
N ALA A 358 21.02 -15.08 -2.17
CA ALA A 358 20.40 -15.91 -1.15
C ALA A 358 18.94 -16.26 -1.50
N GLN A 359 18.18 -15.29 -2.03
CA GLN A 359 16.80 -15.51 -2.46
C GLN A 359 16.74 -16.42 -3.70
N ALA A 360 17.64 -16.24 -4.67
CA ALA A 360 17.72 -17.12 -5.84
C ALA A 360 18.03 -18.57 -5.48
N GLN A 361 18.76 -18.79 -4.37
CA GLN A 361 19.06 -20.13 -3.83
C GLN A 361 17.96 -20.65 -2.86
N GLY A 362 16.90 -19.90 -2.60
CA GLY A 362 15.83 -20.28 -1.67
C GLY A 362 16.28 -20.37 -0.21
N LEU A 363 17.25 -19.55 0.20
CA LEU A 363 17.79 -19.56 1.56
C LEU A 363 17.01 -18.69 2.55
N LEU A 364 16.17 -17.77 2.05
CA LEU A 364 15.45 -16.78 2.85
C LEU A 364 13.98 -17.15 3.00
N LEU A 365 13.48 -17.07 4.22
CA LEU A 365 12.06 -17.28 4.58
C LEU A 365 11.34 -15.96 4.81
N ALA A 366 12.03 -15.00 5.46
CA ALA A 366 11.50 -13.66 5.73
C ALA A 366 12.65 -12.64 5.72
N TYR A 367 12.27 -11.39 5.55
CA TYR A 367 13.15 -10.22 5.48
C TYR A 367 12.46 -9.03 6.14
N HIS A 368 13.20 -8.24 6.91
CA HIS A 368 12.77 -6.92 7.39
C HIS A 368 13.97 -6.01 7.55
N ASP A 369 13.80 -4.72 7.25
CA ASP A 369 14.84 -3.73 7.50
C ASP A 369 14.96 -3.43 9.01
N ARG A 370 16.11 -2.88 9.44
CA ARG A 370 16.28 -2.33 10.77
C ARG A 370 16.28 -0.82 10.68
N SER A 371 15.21 -0.20 11.19
CA SER A 371 15.02 1.25 11.19
C SER A 371 14.61 1.76 12.56
N ASP A 372 13.54 2.56 12.67
CA ASP A 372 13.05 3.14 13.92
C ASP A 372 12.78 2.09 15.01
N GLY A 373 13.33 2.31 16.20
CA GLY A 373 13.24 1.38 17.33
C GLY A 373 14.26 0.24 17.31
N GLY A 374 15.12 0.17 16.29
CA GLY A 374 16.23 -0.75 16.17
C GLY A 374 15.85 -2.23 16.08
N LEU A 375 16.78 -3.12 16.43
CA LEU A 375 16.57 -4.58 16.38
C LEU A 375 15.34 -5.05 17.16
N PHE A 376 15.03 -4.36 18.28
CA PHE A 376 13.88 -4.73 19.11
C PHE A 376 12.55 -4.52 18.36
N ALA A 377 12.33 -3.35 17.77
CA ALA A 377 11.12 -3.08 16.99
C ALA A 377 11.02 -3.99 15.77
N THR A 378 12.12 -4.15 15.01
CA THR A 378 12.21 -5.07 13.85
C THR A 378 11.78 -6.49 14.22
N ALA A 379 12.30 -7.03 15.33
CA ALA A 379 11.94 -8.38 15.78
C ALA A 379 10.48 -8.49 16.25
N CYS A 380 9.94 -7.44 16.92
CA CYS A 380 8.55 -7.37 17.33
C CYS A 380 7.62 -7.35 16.12
N GLU A 381 7.87 -6.53 15.12
CA GLU A 381 7.06 -6.41 13.91
C GLU A 381 7.04 -7.72 13.11
N MET A 382 8.18 -8.39 12.98
CA MET A 382 8.25 -9.74 12.41
C MET A 382 7.45 -10.77 13.23
N ALA A 383 7.51 -10.68 14.56
CA ALA A 383 6.72 -11.54 15.45
C ALA A 383 5.22 -11.29 15.32
N PHE A 384 4.80 -10.04 15.16
CA PHE A 384 3.40 -9.65 14.96
C PHE A 384 2.88 -10.20 13.62
N ALA A 385 3.66 -10.02 12.53
CA ALA A 385 3.31 -10.53 11.19
C ALA A 385 3.24 -12.06 11.14
N GLY A 386 4.18 -12.75 11.81
CA GLY A 386 4.22 -14.22 11.88
C GLY A 386 3.35 -14.82 13.00
N HIS A 387 2.73 -13.98 13.82
CA HIS A 387 1.85 -14.36 14.95
C HIS A 387 2.50 -15.42 15.87
N CYS A 388 3.76 -15.23 16.21
CA CYS A 388 4.52 -16.14 17.08
C CYS A 388 5.58 -15.42 17.91
N GLY A 389 6.00 -16.02 19.00
CA GLY A 389 7.04 -15.47 19.86
C GLY A 389 8.42 -15.51 19.22
N VAL A 390 9.30 -14.62 19.68
CA VAL A 390 10.70 -14.50 19.25
C VAL A 390 11.61 -14.42 20.48
N SER A 391 12.69 -15.21 20.48
CA SER A 391 13.77 -15.13 21.48
C SER A 391 15.04 -14.58 20.85
N LEU A 392 15.46 -13.39 21.25
CA LEU A 392 16.71 -12.73 20.82
C LEU A 392 17.88 -13.16 21.72
N GLN A 393 19.05 -13.40 21.14
CA GLN A 393 20.31 -13.71 21.79
C GLN A 393 21.32 -12.62 21.43
N LEU A 394 21.72 -11.82 22.42
CA LEU A 394 22.54 -10.63 22.19
C LEU A 394 24.05 -10.87 22.42
N ASP A 395 24.45 -12.07 22.85
CA ASP A 395 25.83 -12.35 23.24
C ASP A 395 26.84 -11.84 22.21
N MET A 396 26.60 -12.11 20.92
CA MET A 396 27.52 -11.70 19.85
C MET A 396 27.52 -10.18 19.57
N LEU A 397 26.45 -9.46 19.94
CA LEU A 397 26.32 -8.01 19.74
C LEU A 397 26.86 -7.20 20.93
N THR A 398 27.07 -7.85 22.08
CA THR A 398 27.51 -7.20 23.33
C THR A 398 28.97 -7.50 23.69
N ILE A 399 29.69 -8.29 22.88
CA ILE A 399 31.10 -8.56 23.03
C ILE A 399 31.88 -7.26 22.90
N ASP A 400 32.71 -6.97 23.93
CA ASP A 400 33.69 -5.90 23.85
C ASP A 400 35.09 -6.47 23.55
N PRO A 401 35.63 -6.19 22.36
CA PRO A 401 36.96 -6.64 21.99
C PRO A 401 38.06 -6.14 22.94
N PHE A 402 37.84 -5.01 23.61
CA PHE A 402 38.80 -4.40 24.53
C PHE A 402 38.73 -4.96 25.97
N THR A 403 37.59 -5.54 26.38
CA THR A 403 37.44 -6.12 27.72
C THR A 403 37.86 -7.59 27.79
N ALA A 404 37.92 -8.28 26.65
CA ALA A 404 38.41 -9.67 26.59
C ALA A 404 39.90 -9.83 27.02
N ASP A 405 40.66 -8.72 26.97
CA ASP A 405 42.11 -8.70 27.25
C ASP A 405 42.45 -7.95 28.55
N ALA A 406 41.50 -7.32 29.22
CA ALA A 406 41.75 -6.54 30.43
C ALA A 406 41.63 -7.40 31.70
N GLY A 407 42.68 -8.13 32.03
CA GLY A 407 42.84 -8.76 33.32
C GLY A 407 43.03 -7.75 34.47
N ASP A 408 42.36 -6.61 34.44
CA ASP A 408 42.51 -5.55 35.43
C ASP A 408 41.41 -5.65 36.49
N PHE A 409 41.76 -6.19 37.64
CA PHE A 409 40.96 -6.39 38.85
C PHE A 409 40.49 -5.08 39.56
N LYS A 410 40.52 -3.94 38.88
CA LYS A 410 40.15 -2.62 39.45
C LYS A 410 38.75 -2.12 39.10
N ILE A 411 37.99 -2.82 38.23
CA ILE A 411 36.62 -2.42 37.87
C ILE A 411 35.66 -2.93 38.94
N ARG A 412 34.89 -2.02 39.58
CA ARG A 412 33.89 -2.39 40.58
C ARG A 412 32.78 -3.20 39.93
N THR A 413 32.21 -4.19 40.62
CA THR A 413 31.15 -5.06 40.14
C THR A 413 29.95 -4.28 39.63
N GLU A 414 29.62 -3.15 40.26
CA GLU A 414 28.54 -2.24 39.87
C GLU A 414 28.80 -1.58 38.49
N GLN A 415 30.05 -1.12 38.27
CA GLN A 415 30.45 -0.54 36.99
C GLN A 415 30.41 -1.54 35.84
N VAL A 416 30.71 -2.81 36.13
CA VAL A 416 30.58 -3.90 35.14
C VAL A 416 29.10 -4.15 34.78
N ALA A 417 28.21 -4.11 35.78
CA ALA A 417 26.77 -4.28 35.55
C ALA A 417 26.17 -3.13 34.71
N GLU A 418 26.54 -1.88 35.05
CA GLU A 418 26.13 -0.68 34.31
C GLU A 418 26.59 -0.70 32.84
N LEU A 419 27.86 -1.07 32.60
CA LEU A 419 28.42 -1.24 31.26
C LEU A 419 27.70 -2.34 30.46
N ARG A 420 27.36 -3.46 31.10
CA ARG A 420 26.61 -4.55 30.44
C ARG A 420 25.21 -4.10 30.05
N GLN A 421 24.51 -3.44 30.95
CA GLN A 421 23.16 -2.91 30.66
C GLN A 421 23.21 -1.93 29.49
N ALA A 422 24.15 -0.98 29.52
CA ALA A 422 24.31 -0.01 28.43
C ALA A 422 24.56 -0.68 27.08
N ARG A 423 25.34 -1.77 27.01
CA ARG A 423 25.57 -2.53 25.77
C ARG A 423 24.31 -3.24 25.28
N VAL A 424 23.55 -3.85 26.19
CA VAL A 424 22.26 -4.47 25.84
C VAL A 424 21.32 -3.45 25.21
N LEU A 425 21.20 -2.28 25.86
CA LEU A 425 20.33 -1.21 25.31
C LEU A 425 20.83 -0.70 23.96
N ARG A 426 22.14 -0.51 23.79
CA ARG A 426 22.74 -0.15 22.50
C ARG A 426 22.50 -1.22 21.43
N ALA A 427 22.66 -2.48 21.72
CA ALA A 427 22.44 -3.57 20.78
C ALA A 427 20.97 -3.66 20.33
N LEU A 428 20.02 -3.44 21.23
CA LEU A 428 18.59 -3.52 20.93
C LEU A 428 18.04 -2.30 20.18
N PHE A 429 18.48 -1.09 20.57
CA PHE A 429 17.82 0.15 20.19
C PHE A 429 18.65 1.07 19.30
N ASN A 430 19.86 0.65 18.87
CA ASN A 430 20.55 1.40 17.82
C ASN A 430 19.81 1.26 16.49
N GLU A 431 19.81 2.35 15.74
CA GLU A 431 19.15 2.45 14.45
C GLU A 431 20.18 2.61 13.33
N GLU A 432 21.32 1.89 13.47
CA GLU A 432 22.27 1.72 12.38
C GLU A 432 21.63 0.99 11.22
N PRO A 433 21.96 1.28 9.95
CA PRO A 433 21.36 0.56 8.81
C PRO A 433 21.63 -0.94 8.89
N GLY A 434 20.68 -1.75 8.51
CA GLY A 434 20.82 -3.20 8.56
C GLY A 434 19.52 -3.92 8.23
N VAL A 435 19.56 -5.25 8.27
CA VAL A 435 18.41 -6.11 7.97
C VAL A 435 18.36 -7.34 8.85
N LEU A 436 17.17 -7.81 9.16
CA LEU A 436 16.93 -9.06 9.86
C LEU A 436 16.36 -10.09 8.90
N LEU A 437 17.06 -11.21 8.75
CA LEU A 437 16.73 -12.29 7.83
C LEU A 437 16.30 -13.53 8.62
N GLN A 438 15.30 -14.28 8.12
CA GLN A 438 15.00 -15.61 8.64
C GLN A 438 15.43 -16.69 7.64
N THR A 439 16.05 -17.76 8.14
CA THR A 439 16.44 -18.94 7.38
C THR A 439 16.22 -20.21 8.21
N THR A 440 16.24 -21.38 7.57
CA THR A 440 16.21 -22.65 8.32
C THR A 440 17.54 -22.91 9.01
N ARG A 441 17.53 -23.61 10.16
CA ARG A 441 18.77 -24.03 10.83
C ARG A 441 19.66 -24.88 9.93
N ALA A 442 19.07 -25.67 9.04
CA ALA A 442 19.77 -26.50 8.08
C ALA A 442 20.52 -25.68 7.02
N GLN A 443 19.96 -24.52 6.62
CA GLN A 443 20.54 -23.64 5.59
C GLN A 443 21.41 -22.50 6.19
N ARG A 444 21.40 -22.33 7.50
CA ARG A 444 22.11 -21.25 8.21
C ARG A 444 23.58 -21.12 7.79
N ASP A 445 24.32 -22.22 7.83
CA ASP A 445 25.76 -22.20 7.54
C ASP A 445 26.04 -21.89 6.06
N THR A 446 25.13 -22.29 5.15
CA THR A 446 25.16 -21.92 3.74
C THR A 446 24.94 -20.42 3.57
N LEU A 447 23.93 -19.85 4.22
CA LEU A 447 23.65 -18.40 4.19
C LEU A 447 24.85 -17.61 4.76
N LEU A 448 25.39 -18.01 5.91
CA LEU A 448 26.58 -17.35 6.49
C LEU A 448 27.81 -17.47 5.58
N GLY A 449 27.97 -18.59 4.89
CA GLY A 449 29.02 -18.80 3.88
C GLY A 449 28.87 -17.85 2.70
N LEU A 450 27.63 -17.64 2.21
CA LEU A 450 27.31 -16.70 1.14
C LEU A 450 27.58 -15.26 1.59
N LEU A 451 27.09 -14.84 2.75
CA LEU A 451 27.35 -13.51 3.31
C LEU A 451 28.87 -13.25 3.47
N ARG A 452 29.64 -14.27 3.87
CA ARG A 452 31.11 -14.20 3.92
C ARG A 452 31.71 -14.00 2.53
N ALA A 453 31.22 -14.70 1.51
CA ALA A 453 31.70 -14.56 0.13
C ALA A 453 31.50 -13.13 -0.39
N HIS A 454 30.43 -12.48 0.02
CA HIS A 454 30.16 -11.05 -0.26
C HIS A 454 30.90 -10.08 0.69
N GLY A 455 31.78 -10.56 1.58
CA GLY A 455 32.54 -9.70 2.49
C GLY A 455 31.76 -9.17 3.69
N LEU A 456 30.64 -9.81 4.06
CA LEU A 456 29.76 -9.42 5.16
C LEU A 456 29.97 -10.28 6.43
N SER A 457 31.07 -11.05 6.54
CA SER A 457 31.29 -12.02 7.63
C SER A 457 31.23 -11.38 9.03
N VAL A 458 31.90 -10.23 9.20
CA VAL A 458 31.95 -9.53 10.50
C VAL A 458 30.70 -8.72 10.80
N HIS A 459 29.81 -8.58 9.83
CA HIS A 459 28.56 -7.86 9.89
C HIS A 459 27.36 -8.78 10.11
N SER A 460 27.54 -10.11 10.07
CA SER A 460 26.45 -11.08 10.09
C SER A 460 26.45 -11.89 11.37
N HIS A 461 25.35 -11.79 12.12
CA HIS A 461 25.22 -12.38 13.46
C HIS A 461 23.93 -13.20 13.55
N VAL A 462 24.04 -14.43 14.07
CA VAL A 462 22.84 -15.20 14.44
C VAL A 462 22.33 -14.64 15.77
N VAL A 463 21.13 -14.03 15.74
CA VAL A 463 20.63 -13.24 16.88
C VAL A 463 19.36 -13.80 17.52
N GLY A 464 18.82 -14.92 17.06
CA GLY A 464 17.61 -15.45 17.71
C GLY A 464 16.91 -16.57 16.94
N THR A 465 15.78 -16.96 17.48
CA THR A 465 14.89 -18.02 16.94
C THR A 465 13.44 -17.72 17.30
N PRO A 466 12.47 -18.23 16.55
CA PRO A 466 11.07 -18.26 17.01
C PRO A 466 10.94 -19.09 18.29
N ASN A 467 9.94 -18.79 19.14
CA ASN A 467 9.63 -19.58 20.32
C ASN A 467 8.17 -20.04 20.34
N ALA A 468 7.88 -21.05 21.17
CA ALA A 468 6.55 -21.62 21.30
C ALA A 468 5.68 -20.91 22.36
N GLN A 469 6.30 -20.07 23.19
CA GLN A 469 5.66 -19.45 24.36
C GLN A 469 4.84 -18.20 24.00
N ASP A 470 4.86 -17.76 22.74
CA ASP A 470 4.24 -16.53 22.27
C ASP A 470 4.70 -15.28 23.05
N THR A 471 6.01 -15.25 23.36
CA THR A 471 6.67 -14.16 24.09
C THR A 471 7.76 -13.53 23.25
N ILE A 472 8.04 -12.27 23.51
CA ILE A 472 9.28 -11.62 23.03
C ILE A 472 10.28 -11.69 24.19
N GLU A 473 11.36 -12.42 23.95
CA GLU A 473 12.41 -12.63 24.94
C GLU A 473 13.73 -12.04 24.48
N VAL A 474 14.46 -11.48 25.42
CA VAL A 474 15.83 -10.98 25.22
C VAL A 474 16.77 -11.68 26.19
N HIS A 475 17.78 -12.36 25.67
CA HIS A 475 18.78 -13.08 26.43
C HIS A 475 20.15 -12.49 26.18
N ASN A 476 20.97 -12.43 27.24
CA ASN A 476 22.37 -12.08 27.19
C ASN A 476 23.14 -12.78 28.33
N ASP A 477 24.35 -13.30 28.07
CA ASP A 477 25.15 -14.06 29.04
C ASP A 477 24.36 -15.20 29.72
N GLY A 478 23.50 -15.89 28.99
CA GLY A 478 22.65 -16.97 29.48
C GLY A 478 21.54 -16.54 30.44
N LYS A 479 21.24 -15.25 30.56
CA LYS A 479 20.16 -14.68 31.36
C LYS A 479 19.06 -14.14 30.50
N CYS A 480 17.82 -14.41 30.86
CA CYS A 480 16.65 -13.71 30.29
C CYS A 480 16.54 -12.31 30.93
N LEU A 481 16.63 -11.27 30.11
CA LEU A 481 16.57 -9.87 30.54
C LEU A 481 15.20 -9.27 30.33
N LEU A 482 14.44 -9.79 29.36
CA LEU A 482 13.08 -9.39 29.02
C LEU A 482 12.30 -10.65 28.65
N SER A 483 11.06 -10.76 29.11
CA SER A 483 10.10 -11.76 28.65
C SER A 483 8.69 -11.18 28.79
N LEU A 484 8.13 -10.70 27.66
CA LEU A 484 6.80 -10.11 27.60
C LEU A 484 5.93 -10.85 26.56
N PRO A 485 4.62 -11.02 26.81
CA PRO A 485 3.73 -11.61 25.83
C PRO A 485 3.73 -10.79 24.51
N ARG A 486 3.78 -11.48 23.37
CA ARG A 486 3.66 -10.84 22.04
C ARG A 486 2.40 -10.00 21.95
N THR A 487 1.27 -10.53 22.46
CA THR A 487 -0.03 -9.86 22.48
C THR A 487 0.01 -8.51 23.20
N THR A 488 0.68 -8.44 24.35
CA THR A 488 0.85 -7.20 25.12
C THR A 488 1.64 -6.16 24.34
N LEU A 489 2.74 -6.58 23.69
CA LEU A 489 3.57 -5.68 22.89
C LEU A 489 2.87 -5.26 21.60
N GLN A 490 2.12 -6.15 20.95
CA GLN A 490 1.35 -5.82 19.75
C GLN A 490 0.23 -4.83 20.05
N GLN A 491 -0.48 -4.99 21.16
CA GLN A 491 -1.46 -3.99 21.62
C GLN A 491 -0.81 -2.65 21.95
N ALA A 492 0.36 -2.61 22.59
CA ALA A 492 1.09 -1.38 22.84
C ALA A 492 1.49 -0.69 21.52
N TRP A 493 1.97 -1.45 20.54
CA TRP A 493 2.31 -0.96 19.20
C TRP A 493 1.10 -0.42 18.43
N SER A 494 -0.08 -1.03 18.61
CA SER A 494 -1.32 -0.64 17.93
C SER A 494 -2.11 0.45 18.67
N GLU A 495 -1.76 0.79 19.93
CA GLU A 495 -2.54 1.68 20.78
C GLU A 495 -2.73 3.08 20.18
N THR A 496 -1.68 3.69 19.65
CA THR A 496 -1.76 5.03 19.04
C THR A 496 -2.74 5.04 17.85
N SER A 497 -2.65 4.02 16.98
CA SER A 497 -3.55 3.83 15.85
C SER A 497 -5.01 3.65 16.31
N HIS A 498 -5.22 2.82 17.33
CA HIS A 498 -6.54 2.61 17.93
C HIS A 498 -7.15 3.89 18.50
N ARG A 499 -6.37 4.68 19.26
CA ARG A 499 -6.84 5.95 19.84
C ARG A 499 -7.26 6.96 18.77
N ILE A 500 -6.45 7.10 17.68
CA ILE A 500 -6.78 8.00 16.57
C ILE A 500 -8.04 7.51 15.84
N ALA A 501 -8.11 6.21 15.51
CA ALA A 501 -9.28 5.61 14.89
C ALA A 501 -10.55 5.79 15.74
N SER A 502 -10.46 5.62 17.06
CA SER A 502 -11.60 5.78 17.98
C SER A 502 -12.18 7.20 18.04
N LEU A 503 -11.37 8.22 17.66
CA LEU A 503 -11.83 9.62 17.56
C LEU A 503 -12.52 9.91 16.21
N ARG A 504 -12.28 9.09 15.19
CA ARG A 504 -12.72 9.32 13.81
C ARG A 504 -13.82 8.36 13.39
N ASP A 505 -13.70 7.09 13.75
CA ASP A 505 -14.49 5.97 13.25
C ASP A 505 -15.53 5.54 14.28
N ASN A 506 -16.36 4.54 13.93
CA ASN A 506 -17.29 3.94 14.90
C ASN A 506 -16.54 3.29 16.07
N PRO A 507 -16.76 3.73 17.33
CA PRO A 507 -15.98 3.24 18.47
C PRO A 507 -16.13 1.73 18.75
N ALA A 508 -17.29 1.12 18.45
CA ALA A 508 -17.48 -0.31 18.63
C ALA A 508 -16.62 -1.12 17.64
N CYS A 509 -16.55 -0.66 16.37
CA CYS A 509 -15.71 -1.28 15.36
C CYS A 509 -14.21 -1.16 15.73
N THR A 510 -13.78 0.01 16.19
CA THR A 510 -12.37 0.20 16.58
C THR A 510 -11.98 -0.63 17.80
N ALA A 511 -12.90 -0.83 18.75
CA ALA A 511 -12.67 -1.70 19.90
C ALA A 511 -12.58 -3.19 19.48
N GLU A 512 -13.43 -3.66 18.56
CA GLU A 512 -13.37 -5.02 18.00
C GLU A 512 -12.04 -5.25 17.27
N ALA A 513 -11.60 -4.29 16.43
CA ALA A 513 -10.30 -4.37 15.74
C ALA A 513 -9.12 -4.42 16.72
N PHE A 514 -9.14 -3.59 17.78
CA PHE A 514 -8.08 -3.58 18.78
C PHE A 514 -8.02 -4.85 19.62
N ALA A 515 -9.17 -5.48 19.89
CA ALA A 515 -9.23 -6.76 20.57
C ALA A 515 -8.52 -7.87 19.76
N LEU A 516 -8.62 -7.83 18.42
CA LEU A 516 -7.96 -8.79 17.53
C LEU A 516 -6.42 -8.69 17.60
N GLU A 517 -5.86 -7.50 17.87
CA GLU A 517 -4.41 -7.32 18.08
C GLU A 517 -3.88 -8.09 19.31
N GLY A 518 -4.76 -8.38 20.25
CA GLY A 518 -4.49 -9.22 21.43
C GLY A 518 -4.80 -10.70 21.25
N ALA A 519 -5.08 -11.16 20.03
CA ALA A 519 -5.41 -12.55 19.77
C ALA A 519 -4.23 -13.47 20.14
N PRO A 520 -4.48 -14.58 20.87
CA PRO A 520 -3.46 -15.55 21.26
C PRO A 520 -2.99 -16.36 20.04
N ARG A 521 -1.83 -17.02 20.18
CA ARG A 521 -1.17 -17.77 19.10
C ARG A 521 -2.05 -18.87 18.47
N ASP A 522 -2.93 -19.48 19.23
CA ASP A 522 -3.81 -20.56 18.79
C ASP A 522 -5.12 -20.06 18.18
N GLU A 523 -5.35 -18.75 18.16
CA GLU A 523 -6.48 -18.17 17.43
C GLU A 523 -6.31 -18.38 15.92
N PRO A 524 -7.34 -18.83 15.20
CA PRO A 524 -7.29 -18.99 13.76
C PRO A 524 -7.08 -17.65 13.03
N ALA A 525 -6.16 -17.64 12.07
CA ALA A 525 -5.85 -16.44 11.32
C ALA A 525 -7.07 -15.91 10.55
N PRO A 526 -7.25 -14.57 10.45
CA PRO A 526 -8.34 -13.92 9.72
C PRO A 526 -8.44 -14.34 8.26
N LEU A 527 -7.29 -14.46 7.59
CA LEU A 527 -7.24 -14.93 6.21
C LEU A 527 -6.96 -16.44 6.16
N SER A 528 -7.80 -17.15 5.43
CA SER A 528 -7.63 -18.57 5.18
C SER A 528 -8.06 -18.94 3.77
N VAL A 529 -7.58 -20.06 3.26
CA VAL A 529 -8.00 -20.64 1.99
C VAL A 529 -8.48 -22.06 2.24
N HIS A 530 -9.70 -22.35 1.81
CA HIS A 530 -10.22 -23.71 1.75
C HIS A 530 -10.86 -23.95 0.40
N LEU A 531 -10.44 -24.99 -0.28
CA LEU A 531 -11.04 -25.47 -1.52
C LEU A 531 -11.57 -26.87 -1.30
N SER A 532 -12.80 -27.13 -1.73
CA SER A 532 -13.30 -28.50 -1.87
C SER A 532 -12.43 -29.29 -2.82
N ASP A 533 -12.41 -30.62 -2.73
CA ASP A 533 -11.63 -31.47 -3.65
C ASP A 533 -12.01 -31.20 -5.10
N ALA A 534 -13.28 -31.05 -5.40
CA ALA A 534 -13.77 -30.73 -6.75
C ALA A 534 -13.31 -29.34 -7.23
N SER A 535 -13.29 -28.35 -6.35
CA SER A 535 -12.79 -27.01 -6.67
C SER A 535 -11.28 -27.01 -6.87
N ARG A 536 -10.55 -27.75 -6.05
CA ARG A 536 -9.09 -27.92 -6.19
C ARG A 536 -8.74 -28.59 -7.53
N GLU A 537 -9.44 -29.67 -7.89
CA GLU A 537 -9.27 -30.34 -9.18
C GLU A 537 -9.59 -29.40 -10.35
N ALA A 538 -10.71 -28.66 -10.27
CA ALA A 538 -11.11 -27.71 -11.31
C ALA A 538 -10.11 -26.54 -11.44
N TRP A 539 -9.53 -26.07 -10.33
CA TRP A 539 -8.49 -25.05 -10.35
C TRP A 539 -7.21 -25.52 -11.04
N HIS A 540 -6.73 -26.72 -10.71
CA HIS A 540 -5.54 -27.30 -11.33
C HIS A 540 -5.74 -27.60 -12.83
N ASN A 541 -6.96 -27.98 -13.23
CA ASN A 541 -7.30 -28.36 -14.62
C ASN A 541 -8.02 -27.23 -15.39
N MET A 542 -7.88 -25.98 -14.95
CA MET A 542 -8.53 -24.84 -15.61
C MET A 542 -8.05 -24.73 -17.07
N PRO A 543 -8.96 -24.75 -18.06
CA PRO A 543 -8.56 -24.74 -19.46
C PRO A 543 -7.89 -23.42 -19.83
N ALA A 544 -6.84 -23.51 -20.65
CA ALA A 544 -6.31 -22.33 -21.32
C ALA A 544 -7.37 -21.75 -22.28
N PRO A 545 -7.40 -20.44 -22.51
CA PRO A 545 -8.31 -19.82 -23.47
C PRO A 545 -8.18 -20.49 -24.84
N ALA A 546 -9.29 -20.90 -25.42
CA ALA A 546 -9.28 -21.55 -26.74
C ALA A 546 -8.77 -20.55 -27.80
N VAL A 547 -7.66 -20.89 -28.43
CA VAL A 547 -7.13 -20.14 -29.57
C VAL A 547 -7.95 -20.49 -30.80
N GLY A 548 -8.73 -19.53 -31.34
CA GLY A 548 -9.50 -19.72 -32.59
C GLY A 548 -10.98 -20.14 -32.43
N GLY A 549 -11.53 -20.20 -31.20
CA GLY A 549 -12.95 -20.38 -30.94
C GLY A 549 -13.77 -19.09 -31.09
N ARG A 550 -15.10 -19.20 -31.16
CA ARG A 550 -16.00 -18.02 -31.06
C ARG A 550 -15.90 -17.45 -29.66
N ARG A 551 -15.54 -16.17 -29.56
CA ARG A 551 -15.46 -15.43 -28.29
C ARG A 551 -16.79 -14.72 -28.05
N PRO A 552 -17.51 -15.01 -26.93
CA PRO A 552 -18.72 -14.26 -26.58
C PRO A 552 -18.33 -12.80 -26.29
N ARG A 553 -19.21 -11.88 -26.66
CA ARG A 553 -19.00 -10.45 -26.43
C ARG A 553 -19.50 -10.05 -25.04
N VAL A 554 -18.66 -9.36 -24.29
CA VAL A 554 -19.03 -8.78 -22.99
C VAL A 554 -18.93 -7.26 -23.01
N ALA A 555 -19.98 -6.59 -22.56
CA ALA A 555 -19.97 -5.16 -22.30
C ALA A 555 -19.37 -4.90 -20.90
N ILE A 556 -18.18 -4.32 -20.85
CA ILE A 556 -17.58 -3.81 -19.62
C ILE A 556 -18.13 -2.40 -19.45
N LEU A 557 -19.22 -2.32 -18.69
CA LEU A 557 -20.00 -1.10 -18.55
C LEU A 557 -19.37 -0.17 -17.51
N ARG A 558 -19.24 1.09 -17.87
CA ARG A 558 -18.74 2.13 -16.96
C ARG A 558 -19.43 3.47 -17.16
N GLU A 559 -19.32 4.29 -16.15
CA GLU A 559 -19.74 5.69 -16.12
C GLU A 559 -18.60 6.53 -15.56
N GLN A 560 -18.73 7.84 -15.61
CA GLN A 560 -17.82 8.78 -14.97
C GLN A 560 -17.60 8.41 -13.50
N GLY A 561 -16.32 8.25 -13.09
CA GLY A 561 -15.91 7.83 -11.73
C GLY A 561 -15.74 6.33 -11.54
N VAL A 562 -16.06 5.48 -12.51
CA VAL A 562 -15.76 4.04 -12.48
C VAL A 562 -14.28 3.80 -12.77
N ASN A 563 -13.64 2.88 -12.07
CA ASN A 563 -12.19 2.65 -12.16
C ASN A 563 -11.74 1.18 -12.22
N SER A 564 -12.64 0.20 -12.25
CA SER A 564 -12.32 -1.23 -12.29
C SER A 564 -12.49 -1.88 -13.66
N GLN A 565 -12.68 -1.11 -14.71
CA GLN A 565 -12.97 -1.64 -16.05
C GLN A 565 -11.78 -2.37 -16.70
N ARG A 566 -10.53 -1.96 -16.38
CA ARG A 566 -9.33 -2.54 -17.00
C ARG A 566 -9.05 -3.95 -16.50
N GLU A 567 -8.98 -4.13 -15.18
CA GLU A 567 -8.80 -5.42 -14.53
C GLU A 567 -9.94 -6.37 -14.83
N MET A 568 -11.18 -5.87 -14.86
CA MET A 568 -12.34 -6.67 -15.26
C MET A 568 -12.24 -7.13 -16.71
N ALA A 569 -11.91 -6.25 -17.63
CA ALA A 569 -11.71 -6.61 -19.05
C ALA A 569 -10.59 -7.63 -19.23
N ALA A 570 -9.49 -7.50 -18.46
CA ALA A 570 -8.37 -8.44 -18.49
C ALA A 570 -8.80 -9.86 -18.04
N ALA A 571 -9.58 -9.96 -16.97
CA ALA A 571 -10.09 -11.25 -16.49
C ALA A 571 -11.01 -11.92 -17.51
N PHE A 572 -11.90 -11.16 -18.16
CA PHE A 572 -12.75 -11.68 -19.24
C PHE A 572 -11.96 -12.10 -20.48
N ASP A 573 -10.97 -11.29 -20.90
CA ASP A 573 -10.10 -11.63 -22.03
C ASP A 573 -9.34 -12.93 -21.79
N LEU A 574 -8.80 -13.10 -20.58
CA LEU A 574 -8.12 -14.34 -20.17
C LEU A 574 -9.06 -15.55 -20.13
N ALA A 575 -10.34 -15.36 -19.85
CA ALA A 575 -11.35 -16.42 -19.90
C ALA A 575 -11.88 -16.68 -21.31
N GLY A 576 -11.44 -15.95 -22.34
CA GLY A 576 -11.81 -16.16 -23.72
C GLY A 576 -13.07 -15.40 -24.19
N PHE A 577 -13.34 -14.25 -23.62
CA PHE A 577 -14.35 -13.30 -24.11
C PHE A 577 -13.72 -12.21 -24.98
N ASP A 578 -14.54 -11.60 -25.85
CA ASP A 578 -14.25 -10.30 -26.45
C ASP A 578 -14.81 -9.21 -25.55
N ALA A 579 -13.93 -8.56 -24.81
CA ALA A 579 -14.28 -7.52 -23.86
C ALA A 579 -14.33 -6.13 -24.55
N PHE A 580 -15.47 -5.48 -24.44
CA PHE A 580 -15.70 -4.14 -25.00
C PHE A 580 -15.85 -3.12 -23.86
N ASP A 581 -15.06 -2.08 -23.87
CA ASP A 581 -15.25 -0.91 -22.99
C ASP A 581 -16.48 -0.14 -23.45
N VAL A 582 -17.55 -0.14 -22.66
CA VAL A 582 -18.82 0.49 -22.96
C VAL A 582 -19.14 1.56 -21.92
N HIS A 583 -18.95 2.82 -22.30
CA HIS A 583 -19.36 3.94 -21.47
C HIS A 583 -20.85 4.24 -21.65
N MET A 584 -21.55 4.70 -20.60
CA MET A 584 -22.99 5.03 -20.71
C MET A 584 -23.31 5.99 -21.84
N SER A 585 -22.41 6.95 -22.13
CA SER A 585 -22.56 7.85 -23.28
C SER A 585 -22.56 7.12 -24.64
N ASP A 586 -22.01 5.92 -24.75
CA ASP A 586 -22.06 5.13 -25.98
C ASP A 586 -23.45 4.51 -26.20
N LEU A 587 -24.08 4.09 -25.10
CA LEU A 587 -25.45 3.57 -25.13
C LEU A 587 -26.44 4.70 -25.42
N ILE A 588 -26.27 5.86 -24.78
CA ILE A 588 -27.08 7.05 -24.99
C ILE A 588 -27.01 7.53 -26.46
N ALA A 589 -25.82 7.52 -27.04
CA ALA A 589 -25.55 7.93 -28.40
C ALA A 589 -25.83 6.84 -29.45
N GLY A 590 -26.23 5.63 -29.03
CA GLY A 590 -26.50 4.51 -29.95
C GLY A 590 -25.25 3.95 -30.64
N ARG A 591 -24.05 4.22 -30.14
CA ARG A 591 -22.78 3.64 -30.65
C ARG A 591 -22.64 2.17 -30.33
N HIS A 592 -23.19 1.72 -29.22
CA HIS A 592 -23.32 0.32 -28.84
C HIS A 592 -24.79 -0.05 -28.58
N ASP A 593 -25.14 -1.28 -28.93
CA ASP A 593 -26.45 -1.88 -28.68
C ASP A 593 -26.27 -3.10 -27.77
N LEU A 594 -26.94 -3.10 -26.61
CA LEU A 594 -26.89 -4.20 -25.64
C LEU A 594 -27.36 -5.53 -26.23
N ALA A 595 -28.22 -5.52 -27.26
CA ALA A 595 -28.69 -6.72 -27.96
C ALA A 595 -27.52 -7.54 -28.58
N THR A 596 -26.39 -6.90 -28.85
CA THR A 596 -25.20 -7.53 -29.46
C THR A 596 -24.28 -8.25 -28.48
N PHE A 597 -24.50 -8.12 -27.17
CA PHE A 597 -23.68 -8.70 -26.12
C PHE A 597 -24.35 -9.93 -25.50
N GLN A 598 -23.51 -10.87 -25.04
CA GLN A 598 -23.88 -12.07 -24.30
C GLN A 598 -23.73 -11.87 -22.80
N ALA A 599 -22.80 -11.00 -22.39
CA ALA A 599 -22.60 -10.66 -20.99
C ALA A 599 -22.52 -9.14 -20.81
N LEU A 600 -22.98 -8.67 -19.65
CA LEU A 600 -22.88 -7.30 -19.19
C LEU A 600 -22.27 -7.28 -17.81
N VAL A 601 -21.24 -6.46 -17.60
CA VAL A 601 -20.61 -6.30 -16.31
C VAL A 601 -20.57 -4.83 -15.92
N ALA A 602 -21.18 -4.51 -14.79
CA ALA A 602 -21.12 -3.20 -14.17
C ALA A 602 -19.95 -3.19 -13.17
N CYS A 603 -18.97 -2.32 -13.43
CA CYS A 603 -17.71 -2.27 -12.68
C CYS A 603 -17.79 -1.40 -11.42
N GLY A 604 -16.78 -1.57 -10.53
CA GLY A 604 -16.58 -0.77 -9.33
C GLY A 604 -16.04 0.63 -9.60
N GLY A 605 -16.16 1.50 -8.61
CA GLY A 605 -15.72 2.90 -8.62
C GLY A 605 -16.68 3.78 -7.83
N PHE A 606 -16.77 5.05 -8.23
CA PHE A 606 -17.60 6.09 -7.58
C PHE A 606 -18.37 6.87 -8.65
N SER A 607 -19.38 6.24 -9.26
CA SER A 607 -20.13 6.86 -10.35
C SER A 607 -20.77 8.18 -9.90
N TYR A 608 -20.46 9.26 -10.63
CA TYR A 608 -20.84 10.64 -10.29
C TYR A 608 -20.41 11.09 -8.89
N GLY A 609 -19.28 10.55 -8.38
CA GLY A 609 -18.78 10.86 -7.04
C GLY A 609 -19.73 10.43 -5.90
N ASP A 610 -20.64 9.48 -6.19
CA ASP A 610 -21.66 8.97 -5.25
C ASP A 610 -22.55 10.06 -4.61
N VAL A 611 -22.70 11.21 -5.26
CA VAL A 611 -23.45 12.39 -4.73
C VAL A 611 -24.90 12.07 -4.35
N LEU A 612 -25.54 11.14 -5.06
CA LEU A 612 -26.93 10.72 -4.81
C LEU A 612 -27.02 9.40 -4.02
N GLY A 613 -25.92 8.95 -3.42
CA GLY A 613 -25.71 7.61 -2.88
C GLY A 613 -25.01 6.71 -3.89
N ALA A 614 -24.21 5.77 -3.39
CA ALA A 614 -23.36 4.92 -4.21
C ALA A 614 -24.18 4.11 -5.26
N GLY A 615 -23.77 4.21 -6.53
CA GLY A 615 -24.45 3.60 -7.67
C GLY A 615 -25.81 4.22 -8.04
N ALA A 616 -26.39 5.09 -7.19
CA ALA A 616 -27.74 5.60 -7.37
C ALA A 616 -27.84 6.57 -8.56
N GLY A 617 -26.84 7.45 -8.75
CA GLY A 617 -26.78 8.35 -9.91
C GLY A 617 -26.77 7.59 -11.22
N TRP A 618 -25.92 6.56 -11.31
CA TRP A 618 -25.82 5.70 -12.47
C TRP A 618 -27.13 4.95 -12.77
N ALA A 619 -27.73 4.32 -11.76
CA ALA A 619 -29.02 3.65 -11.91
C ALA A 619 -30.14 4.62 -12.37
N ARG A 620 -30.18 5.83 -11.85
CA ARG A 620 -31.18 6.85 -12.25
C ARG A 620 -31.00 7.32 -13.69
N THR A 621 -29.76 7.42 -14.19
CA THR A 621 -29.52 7.68 -15.63
C THR A 621 -30.20 6.64 -16.52
N ILE A 622 -30.22 5.37 -16.08
CA ILE A 622 -30.89 4.28 -16.79
C ILE A 622 -32.41 4.36 -16.61
N LEU A 623 -32.89 4.42 -15.37
CA LEU A 623 -34.33 4.34 -15.05
C LEU A 623 -35.14 5.52 -15.58
N PHE A 624 -34.56 6.73 -15.63
CA PHE A 624 -35.25 7.92 -16.11
C PHE A 624 -35.07 8.18 -17.60
N SER A 625 -34.35 7.33 -18.32
CA SER A 625 -34.28 7.30 -19.78
C SER A 625 -35.09 6.12 -20.31
N PRO A 626 -36.27 6.32 -20.92
CA PRO A 626 -37.09 5.22 -21.43
C PRO A 626 -36.32 4.30 -22.38
N GLN A 627 -35.50 4.89 -23.27
CA GLN A 627 -34.69 4.14 -24.22
C GLN A 627 -33.70 3.21 -23.52
N LEU A 628 -33.01 3.70 -22.47
CA LEU A 628 -32.06 2.90 -21.70
C LEU A 628 -32.78 1.85 -20.84
N ALA A 629 -33.85 2.24 -20.16
CA ALA A 629 -34.64 1.31 -19.33
C ALA A 629 -35.16 0.13 -20.16
N ASP A 630 -35.69 0.39 -21.35
CA ASP A 630 -36.16 -0.66 -22.28
C ASP A 630 -35.03 -1.54 -22.78
N ALA A 631 -33.88 -0.96 -23.13
CA ALA A 631 -32.68 -1.72 -23.58
C ALA A 631 -32.13 -2.62 -22.48
N PHE A 632 -32.00 -2.15 -21.23
CA PHE A 632 -31.54 -2.94 -20.08
C PHE A 632 -32.56 -4.02 -19.71
N ALA A 633 -33.87 -3.69 -19.67
CA ALA A 633 -34.93 -4.66 -19.40
C ALA A 633 -34.95 -5.78 -20.48
N ALA A 634 -34.80 -5.43 -21.75
CA ALA A 634 -34.74 -6.40 -22.85
C ALA A 634 -33.50 -7.28 -22.74
N PHE A 635 -32.33 -6.72 -22.34
CA PHE A 635 -31.11 -7.49 -22.13
C PHE A 635 -31.27 -8.50 -20.98
N PHE A 636 -31.76 -8.07 -19.82
CA PHE A 636 -31.96 -8.95 -18.66
C PHE A 636 -33.03 -10.02 -18.88
N ALA A 637 -34.03 -9.76 -19.70
CA ALA A 637 -35.10 -10.72 -20.04
C ALA A 637 -34.60 -11.85 -20.94
N ARG A 638 -33.51 -11.68 -21.69
CA ARG A 638 -32.98 -12.71 -22.60
C ARG A 638 -32.42 -13.89 -21.82
N PRO A 639 -32.77 -15.14 -22.15
CA PRO A 639 -32.29 -16.35 -21.46
C PRO A 639 -30.81 -16.70 -21.79
N ASP A 640 -30.25 -16.11 -22.85
CA ASP A 640 -28.89 -16.32 -23.35
C ASP A 640 -27.90 -15.24 -22.91
N THR A 641 -28.20 -14.49 -21.83
CA THR A 641 -27.32 -13.45 -21.30
C THR A 641 -26.98 -13.66 -19.85
N LEU A 642 -25.80 -13.13 -19.45
CA LEU A 642 -25.34 -13.10 -18.07
C LEU A 642 -25.06 -11.68 -17.63
N SER A 643 -25.22 -11.40 -16.32
CA SER A 643 -24.92 -10.09 -15.72
C SER A 643 -24.10 -10.24 -14.42
N LEU A 644 -23.09 -9.40 -14.26
CA LEU A 644 -22.30 -9.29 -13.04
C LEU A 644 -22.22 -7.82 -12.60
N GLY A 645 -22.47 -7.55 -11.32
CA GLY A 645 -22.25 -6.24 -10.72
C GLY A 645 -21.25 -6.33 -9.58
N VAL A 646 -20.21 -5.50 -9.61
CA VAL A 646 -19.17 -5.49 -8.60
C VAL A 646 -19.08 -4.10 -7.98
N CYS A 647 -19.07 -4.02 -6.63
CA CYS A 647 -18.91 -2.80 -5.85
C CYS A 647 -19.94 -1.73 -6.29
N ASN A 648 -19.51 -0.62 -6.89
CA ASN A 648 -20.42 0.42 -7.40
C ASN A 648 -21.41 -0.12 -8.46
N GLY A 649 -20.97 -1.08 -9.28
CA GLY A 649 -21.83 -1.82 -10.20
C GLY A 649 -22.83 -2.74 -9.49
N CYS A 650 -22.48 -3.33 -8.35
CA CYS A 650 -23.38 -4.08 -7.49
C CYS A 650 -24.48 -3.15 -6.93
N GLN A 651 -24.11 -1.98 -6.41
CA GLN A 651 -25.04 -0.97 -5.92
C GLN A 651 -25.98 -0.50 -7.03
N MET A 652 -25.44 -0.22 -8.21
CA MET A 652 -26.22 0.20 -9.37
C MET A 652 -27.26 -0.87 -9.79
N LEU A 653 -26.83 -2.14 -9.96
CA LEU A 653 -27.73 -3.24 -10.34
C LEU A 653 -28.80 -3.51 -9.26
N SER A 654 -28.44 -3.36 -7.97
CA SER A 654 -29.41 -3.42 -6.88
C SER A 654 -30.51 -2.37 -7.00
N HIS A 655 -30.19 -1.17 -7.47
CA HIS A 655 -31.21 -0.15 -7.79
C HIS A 655 -32.04 -0.51 -9.02
N LEU A 656 -31.50 -1.30 -9.95
CA LEU A 656 -32.21 -1.79 -11.15
C LEU A 656 -32.95 -3.10 -10.94
N LYS A 657 -33.07 -3.62 -9.71
CA LYS A 657 -33.65 -4.93 -9.41
C LYS A 657 -35.03 -5.17 -10.01
N GLY A 658 -35.84 -4.13 -10.18
CA GLY A 658 -37.16 -4.22 -10.86
C GLY A 658 -37.07 -4.49 -12.36
N LEU A 659 -35.93 -4.34 -13.02
CA LEU A 659 -35.67 -4.69 -14.40
C LEU A 659 -35.05 -6.07 -14.56
N ILE A 660 -34.54 -6.69 -13.48
CA ILE A 660 -33.78 -7.95 -13.49
C ILE A 660 -34.70 -9.07 -13.01
N PRO A 661 -35.05 -10.05 -13.85
CA PRO A 661 -35.93 -11.15 -13.45
C PRO A 661 -35.40 -11.90 -12.23
N GLY A 662 -36.22 -12.03 -11.19
CA GLY A 662 -35.88 -12.76 -9.96
C GLY A 662 -34.90 -12.07 -9.02
N ALA A 663 -34.73 -10.74 -9.14
CA ALA A 663 -33.87 -9.93 -8.27
C ALA A 663 -34.66 -9.04 -7.29
N ASP A 664 -36.00 -9.13 -7.24
CA ASP A 664 -36.88 -8.22 -6.48
C ASP A 664 -36.51 -8.10 -5.00
N ALA A 665 -35.99 -9.18 -4.41
CA ALA A 665 -35.63 -9.25 -2.99
C ALA A 665 -34.22 -8.71 -2.69
N TRP A 666 -33.40 -8.34 -3.67
CA TRP A 666 -32.06 -7.81 -3.43
C TRP A 666 -32.06 -6.62 -2.47
N PRO A 667 -31.09 -6.55 -1.52
CA PRO A 667 -30.98 -5.43 -0.59
C PRO A 667 -30.51 -4.16 -1.31
N ARG A 668 -30.61 -3.03 -0.65
CA ARG A 668 -29.80 -1.85 -0.94
C ARG A 668 -28.46 -1.94 -0.22
N PHE A 669 -27.51 -1.15 -0.67
CA PHE A 669 -26.23 -1.03 0.02
C PHE A 669 -26.10 0.37 0.60
N VAL A 670 -25.75 0.43 1.87
CA VAL A 670 -25.68 1.67 2.65
C VAL A 670 -24.31 1.79 3.31
N ARG A 671 -24.07 2.92 4.00
CA ARG A 671 -22.81 3.23 4.67
C ARG A 671 -22.35 2.08 5.58
N ASN A 672 -21.06 1.76 5.53
CA ASN A 672 -20.43 0.76 6.36
C ASN A 672 -20.67 1.03 7.85
N ARG A 673 -20.69 -0.04 8.66
CA ARG A 673 -20.82 0.06 10.12
C ARG A 673 -19.67 0.86 10.75
N SER A 674 -18.47 0.77 10.20
CA SER A 674 -17.28 1.53 10.65
C SER A 674 -17.40 3.04 10.42
N GLU A 675 -18.36 3.47 9.59
CA GLU A 675 -18.53 4.85 9.13
C GLU A 675 -17.37 5.38 8.28
N GLN A 676 -16.50 4.46 7.81
CA GLN A 676 -15.35 4.77 6.97
C GLN A 676 -15.39 3.97 5.65
N TYR A 677 -14.56 4.41 4.75
CA TYR A 677 -14.13 3.59 3.61
C TYR A 677 -13.28 2.43 4.12
N GLU A 678 -13.53 1.22 3.60
CA GLU A 678 -12.80 0.02 3.98
C GLU A 678 -11.99 -0.51 2.80
N GLY A 679 -10.66 -0.42 2.90
CA GLY A 679 -9.71 -1.03 1.97
C GLY A 679 -9.01 -2.21 2.63
N ARG A 680 -9.46 -3.45 2.36
CA ARG A 680 -8.98 -4.66 3.04
C ARG A 680 -8.89 -5.86 2.11
N LEU A 681 -8.08 -6.84 2.51
CA LEU A 681 -8.19 -8.22 2.05
C LEU A 681 -8.94 -9.00 3.14
N SER A 682 -10.08 -9.60 2.81
CA SER A 682 -10.95 -10.28 3.78
C SER A 682 -11.30 -11.68 3.29
N SER A 683 -11.59 -12.61 4.22
CA SER A 683 -12.04 -13.96 3.88
C SER A 683 -13.54 -13.99 3.62
N VAL A 684 -13.93 -14.64 2.54
CA VAL A 684 -15.33 -14.93 2.23
C VAL A 684 -15.54 -16.41 1.97
N GLU A 685 -16.75 -16.89 2.27
CA GLU A 685 -17.26 -18.20 1.82
C GLU A 685 -18.21 -18.01 0.66
N ILE A 686 -18.07 -18.85 -0.36
CA ILE A 686 -19.01 -18.93 -1.48
C ILE A 686 -20.17 -19.80 -1.02
N LEU A 687 -21.35 -19.18 -0.90
CA LEU A 687 -22.57 -19.81 -0.40
C LEU A 687 -23.26 -20.63 -1.48
N SER A 688 -24.02 -21.65 -1.08
CA SER A 688 -24.89 -22.37 -2.00
C SER A 688 -25.99 -21.45 -2.53
N SER A 689 -25.97 -21.17 -3.83
CA SER A 689 -26.86 -20.23 -4.50
C SER A 689 -27.14 -20.66 -5.94
N PRO A 690 -28.16 -20.11 -6.59
CA PRO A 690 -28.43 -20.37 -8.01
C PRO A 690 -27.41 -19.76 -8.98
N SER A 691 -26.44 -18.96 -8.51
CA SER A 691 -25.49 -18.22 -9.34
C SER A 691 -24.75 -19.09 -10.35
N LEU A 692 -24.93 -18.82 -11.63
CA LEU A 692 -24.17 -19.47 -12.71
C LEU A 692 -22.70 -19.04 -12.74
N TRP A 693 -22.38 -17.88 -12.17
CA TRP A 693 -21.01 -17.37 -12.04
C TRP A 693 -20.20 -18.16 -11.00
N LEU A 694 -20.84 -18.60 -9.93
CA LEU A 694 -20.22 -19.30 -8.79
C LEU A 694 -20.49 -20.81 -8.81
N ASP A 695 -20.95 -21.36 -9.94
CA ASP A 695 -21.31 -22.76 -10.08
C ASP A 695 -20.16 -23.70 -9.69
N GLY A 696 -20.45 -24.65 -8.80
CA GLY A 696 -19.52 -25.64 -8.30
C GLY A 696 -18.43 -25.10 -7.35
N MET A 697 -18.59 -23.86 -6.85
CA MET A 697 -17.65 -23.25 -5.88
C MET A 697 -18.22 -23.17 -4.47
N ALA A 698 -19.44 -23.64 -4.22
CA ALA A 698 -20.08 -23.55 -2.91
C ALA A 698 -19.25 -24.27 -1.82
N GLY A 699 -19.03 -23.59 -0.69
CA GLY A 699 -18.19 -24.03 0.42
C GLY A 699 -16.70 -23.67 0.28
N ASP A 700 -16.27 -23.14 -0.86
CA ASP A 700 -14.90 -22.60 -0.98
C ASP A 700 -14.77 -21.32 -0.15
N ARG A 701 -13.66 -21.20 0.59
CA ARG A 701 -13.28 -20.00 1.35
C ARG A 701 -12.04 -19.39 0.73
N LEU A 702 -12.11 -18.12 0.38
CA LEU A 702 -11.08 -17.42 -0.38
C LEU A 702 -10.90 -15.99 0.13
N PRO A 703 -9.68 -15.46 0.12
CA PRO A 703 -9.44 -14.03 0.28
C PRO A 703 -10.01 -13.26 -0.92
N ILE A 704 -10.58 -12.09 -0.63
CA ILE A 704 -11.08 -11.17 -1.65
C ILE A 704 -10.83 -9.72 -1.23
N VAL A 705 -10.60 -8.84 -2.21
CA VAL A 705 -10.42 -7.41 -1.96
C VAL A 705 -11.75 -6.74 -1.65
N VAL A 706 -11.78 -5.99 -0.57
CA VAL A 706 -12.85 -5.06 -0.17
C VAL A 706 -12.35 -3.64 -0.39
N SER A 707 -13.18 -2.80 -1.04
CA SER A 707 -12.80 -1.42 -1.40
C SER A 707 -14.07 -0.57 -1.57
N HIS A 708 -14.72 -0.18 -0.46
CA HIS A 708 -15.98 0.57 -0.49
C HIS A 708 -16.33 1.28 0.83
N GLY A 709 -17.07 2.40 0.73
CA GLY A 709 -17.64 3.14 1.88
C GLY A 709 -19.11 2.81 2.17
N GLU A 710 -19.85 2.30 1.18
CA GLU A 710 -21.28 1.98 1.26
C GLU A 710 -21.52 0.52 0.86
N GLY A 711 -21.04 -0.43 1.65
CA GLY A 711 -21.09 -1.87 1.34
C GLY A 711 -22.05 -2.69 2.19
N ARG A 712 -22.64 -2.12 3.23
CA ARG A 712 -23.55 -2.83 4.15
C ARG A 712 -24.90 -3.12 3.49
N ALA A 713 -25.25 -4.40 3.43
CA ALA A 713 -26.54 -4.83 2.92
C ALA A 713 -27.68 -4.41 3.84
N ASP A 714 -28.64 -3.63 3.31
CA ASP A 714 -29.86 -3.16 3.99
C ASP A 714 -31.11 -3.76 3.37
N PHE A 715 -31.83 -4.55 4.14
CA PHE A 715 -33.08 -5.20 3.73
C PHE A 715 -34.33 -4.37 4.05
N GLY A 716 -34.18 -3.09 4.45
CA GLY A 716 -35.27 -2.17 4.71
C GLY A 716 -36.07 -2.48 5.98
N LEU A 717 -35.40 -3.04 7.00
CA LEU A 717 -35.97 -3.30 8.34
C LEU A 717 -35.56 -2.22 9.36
N ASP A 718 -34.57 -1.39 9.01
CA ASP A 718 -34.14 -0.25 9.82
C ASP A 718 -35.22 0.86 9.77
N GLY A 719 -36.06 0.95 10.79
CA GLY A 719 -37.12 1.98 10.86
C GLY A 719 -38.44 1.54 11.51
N GLN A 720 -38.59 0.26 11.77
CA GLN A 720 -39.66 -0.20 12.67
C GLN A 720 -39.09 -0.26 14.10
N GLY A 721 -39.05 0.92 14.76
CA GLY A 721 -38.67 1.05 16.16
C GLY A 721 -39.60 0.19 17.04
N GLY A 722 -39.03 -0.85 17.56
CA GLY A 722 -39.60 -1.75 18.53
C GLY A 722 -38.51 -2.69 18.99
N ASP A 723 -38.46 -2.91 20.31
CA ASP A 723 -37.55 -3.82 21.01
C ASP A 723 -37.23 -5.08 20.20
N ALA A 724 -35.95 -5.55 20.35
CA ALA A 724 -35.43 -6.78 19.74
C ALA A 724 -36.38 -7.98 19.94
N ASP A 725 -37.42 -8.06 19.13
CA ASP A 725 -38.43 -9.12 19.16
C ASP A 725 -38.05 -10.19 18.11
N THR A 726 -38.23 -11.44 18.47
CA THR A 726 -38.04 -12.63 17.64
C THR A 726 -38.67 -12.51 16.25
N GLY A 727 -39.74 -11.71 16.10
CA GLY A 727 -40.38 -11.42 14.82
C GLY A 727 -39.54 -10.63 13.81
N THR A 728 -38.62 -9.76 14.23
CA THR A 728 -37.70 -9.01 13.36
C THR A 728 -36.59 -9.89 12.81
N THR A 729 -36.10 -10.83 13.60
CA THR A 729 -35.05 -11.79 13.21
C THR A 729 -35.57 -12.76 12.14
N ASP A 730 -36.78 -13.30 12.32
CA ASP A 730 -37.40 -14.19 11.32
C ASP A 730 -37.71 -13.47 9.99
N ALA A 731 -38.17 -12.21 10.07
CA ALA A 731 -38.41 -11.40 8.88
C ALA A 731 -37.11 -11.07 8.09
N LEU A 732 -36.02 -10.79 8.81
CA LEU A 732 -34.69 -10.60 8.20
C LEU A 732 -34.21 -11.89 7.50
N ALA A 733 -34.28 -13.02 8.18
CA ALA A 733 -33.88 -14.32 7.63
C ALA A 733 -34.69 -14.67 6.37
N ALA A 734 -36.01 -14.43 6.39
CA ALA A 734 -36.88 -14.66 5.22
C ALA A 734 -36.52 -13.76 4.04
N ARG A 735 -36.23 -12.45 4.26
CA ARG A 735 -35.81 -11.52 3.18
C ARG A 735 -34.44 -11.88 2.63
N MET A 736 -33.51 -12.24 3.49
CA MET A 736 -32.19 -12.71 3.09
C MET A 736 -32.27 -13.97 2.24
N ALA A 737 -33.04 -14.98 2.67
CA ALA A 737 -33.22 -16.20 1.90
C ALA A 737 -33.83 -15.94 0.51
N ALA A 738 -34.82 -15.04 0.44
CA ALA A 738 -35.44 -14.64 -0.83
C ALA A 738 -34.50 -13.86 -1.76
N ALA A 739 -33.45 -13.23 -1.24
CA ALA A 739 -32.44 -12.51 -2.03
C ALA A 739 -31.34 -13.42 -2.60
N HIS A 740 -31.36 -14.73 -2.32
CA HIS A 740 -30.38 -15.72 -2.78
C HIS A 740 -28.93 -15.31 -2.49
N PRO A 741 -28.51 -15.25 -1.19
CA PRO A 741 -27.15 -14.91 -0.84
C PRO A 741 -26.15 -15.88 -1.49
N ALA A 742 -25.08 -15.34 -2.07
CA ALA A 742 -24.10 -16.07 -2.85
C ALA A 742 -22.68 -15.96 -2.28
N LEU A 743 -22.44 -14.96 -1.42
CA LEU A 743 -21.13 -14.69 -0.83
C LEU A 743 -21.31 -14.12 0.58
N GLY A 744 -20.51 -14.56 1.52
CA GLY A 744 -20.55 -14.08 2.92
C GLY A 744 -19.16 -13.96 3.53
N PHE A 745 -18.93 -12.93 4.36
CA PHE A 745 -17.72 -12.79 5.17
C PHE A 745 -17.69 -13.85 6.27
N VAL A 746 -16.49 -14.40 6.50
CA VAL A 746 -16.25 -15.44 7.50
C VAL A 746 -15.07 -15.10 8.40
N ASP A 747 -15.09 -15.69 9.61
CA ASP A 747 -13.95 -15.66 10.53
C ASP A 747 -12.87 -16.70 10.16
N GLY A 748 -11.81 -16.79 10.97
CA GLY A 748 -10.72 -17.75 10.77
C GLY A 748 -11.14 -19.22 10.83
N LEU A 749 -12.27 -19.53 11.46
CA LEU A 749 -12.88 -20.87 11.50
C LEU A 749 -13.79 -21.15 10.29
N GLY A 750 -14.08 -20.14 9.47
CA GLY A 750 -14.98 -20.21 8.34
C GLY A 750 -16.46 -20.09 8.74
N GLN A 751 -16.75 -19.49 9.89
CA GLN A 751 -18.11 -19.21 10.31
C GLN A 751 -18.51 -17.80 9.88
N ALA A 752 -19.76 -17.63 9.46
CA ALA A 752 -20.30 -16.32 9.12
C ALA A 752 -20.12 -15.34 10.30
N THR A 753 -19.62 -14.14 10.03
CA THR A 753 -19.27 -13.20 11.09
C THR A 753 -19.84 -11.79 10.86
N GLU A 754 -20.21 -11.14 11.96
CA GLU A 754 -20.54 -9.72 12.01
C GLU A 754 -19.44 -8.87 12.69
N THR A 755 -18.40 -9.53 13.19
CA THR A 755 -17.30 -8.91 13.93
C THR A 755 -16.39 -8.11 12.99
N TYR A 756 -16.13 -6.86 13.31
CA TYR A 756 -15.17 -6.02 12.61
C TYR A 756 -13.72 -6.35 13.06
N PRO A 757 -12.73 -6.37 12.19
CA PRO A 757 -12.74 -6.06 10.76
C PRO A 757 -12.96 -7.27 9.84
N LEU A 758 -13.29 -8.45 10.36
CA LEU A 758 -13.50 -9.66 9.58
C LEU A 758 -14.72 -9.52 8.64
N ASN A 759 -15.73 -8.78 9.08
CA ASN A 759 -16.83 -8.26 8.26
C ASN A 759 -16.65 -6.73 8.15
N PRO A 760 -15.98 -6.22 7.09
CA PRO A 760 -15.59 -4.81 7.04
C PRO A 760 -16.77 -3.84 6.91
N ASN A 761 -17.87 -4.26 6.27
CA ASN A 761 -19.00 -3.38 6.04
C ASN A 761 -20.12 -3.50 7.07
N GLY A 762 -20.11 -4.56 7.90
CA GLY A 762 -21.12 -4.80 8.94
C GLY A 762 -22.45 -5.31 8.39
N SER A 763 -22.44 -5.99 7.24
CA SER A 763 -23.63 -6.65 6.71
C SER A 763 -24.13 -7.75 7.64
N PRO A 764 -25.45 -7.89 7.84
CA PRO A 764 -26.02 -8.92 8.71
C PRO A 764 -25.62 -10.32 8.22
N GLN A 765 -25.25 -11.19 9.13
CA GLN A 765 -24.72 -12.56 8.88
C GLN A 765 -23.57 -12.60 7.87
N GLY A 766 -22.85 -11.49 7.67
CA GLY A 766 -21.73 -11.40 6.75
C GLY A 766 -22.10 -11.33 5.27
N VAL A 767 -23.37 -11.36 4.87
CA VAL A 767 -23.76 -11.48 3.45
C VAL A 767 -23.31 -10.26 2.62
N THR A 768 -22.64 -10.52 1.50
CA THR A 768 -22.02 -9.46 0.69
C THR A 768 -22.13 -9.68 -0.82
N GLY A 769 -22.81 -10.74 -1.25
CA GLY A 769 -23.14 -11.04 -2.66
C GLY A 769 -24.44 -11.80 -2.80
N PHE A 770 -25.15 -11.60 -3.92
CA PHE A 770 -26.49 -12.14 -4.17
C PHE A 770 -26.65 -12.57 -5.62
N ALA A 771 -27.54 -13.55 -5.88
CA ALA A 771 -27.89 -14.00 -7.21
C ALA A 771 -29.37 -13.70 -7.53
N SER A 772 -29.72 -13.62 -8.83
CA SER A 772 -31.11 -13.71 -9.25
C SER A 772 -31.65 -15.14 -9.08
N ALA A 773 -32.94 -15.30 -9.03
CA ALA A 773 -33.55 -16.62 -8.84
C ALA A 773 -33.20 -17.63 -9.95
N ASP A 774 -32.94 -17.16 -11.18
CA ASP A 774 -32.50 -17.97 -12.32
C ASP A 774 -30.95 -18.09 -12.44
N GLY A 775 -30.22 -17.44 -11.53
CA GLY A 775 -28.75 -17.48 -11.41
C GLY A 775 -27.97 -16.71 -12.46
N ARG A 776 -28.64 -16.11 -13.46
CA ARG A 776 -27.97 -15.40 -14.56
C ARG A 776 -27.38 -14.04 -14.16
N ALA A 777 -27.97 -13.39 -13.19
CA ALA A 777 -27.45 -12.15 -12.64
C ALA A 777 -26.84 -12.38 -11.23
N THR A 778 -25.63 -11.87 -11.01
CA THR A 778 -24.95 -11.93 -9.72
C THR A 778 -24.40 -10.56 -9.38
N ILE A 779 -24.56 -10.15 -8.12
CA ILE A 779 -23.99 -8.91 -7.60
C ILE A 779 -23.14 -9.20 -6.35
N MET A 780 -22.04 -8.48 -6.18
CA MET A 780 -21.19 -8.60 -5.00
C MET A 780 -20.46 -7.30 -4.70
N MET A 781 -20.28 -7.00 -3.43
CA MET A 781 -19.55 -5.79 -3.01
C MET A 781 -18.03 -5.93 -3.12
N PRO A 782 -17.39 -7.08 -2.75
CA PRO A 782 -15.96 -7.29 -2.94
C PRO A 782 -15.57 -7.48 -4.41
N HIS A 783 -14.25 -7.31 -4.68
CA HIS A 783 -13.66 -7.23 -6.01
C HIS A 783 -12.92 -8.52 -6.43
N PRO A 784 -13.55 -9.51 -7.08
CA PRO A 784 -12.87 -10.70 -7.57
C PRO A 784 -11.87 -10.38 -8.70
N GLU A 785 -12.10 -9.31 -9.48
CA GLU A 785 -11.23 -8.85 -10.57
C GLU A 785 -9.87 -8.31 -10.10
N ARG A 786 -9.70 -8.11 -8.81
CA ARG A 786 -8.43 -7.69 -8.21
C ARG A 786 -7.65 -8.84 -7.59
N VAL A 787 -8.17 -10.07 -7.71
CA VAL A 787 -7.58 -11.28 -7.11
C VAL A 787 -7.64 -12.51 -8.02
N PHE A 788 -7.84 -12.36 -9.32
CA PHE A 788 -7.94 -13.50 -10.25
C PHE A 788 -6.59 -14.14 -10.59
N ARG A 789 -5.46 -13.47 -10.29
CA ARG A 789 -4.11 -14.05 -10.36
C ARG A 789 -3.55 -14.21 -8.94
N LEU A 790 -2.76 -15.26 -8.70
CA LEU A 790 -2.09 -15.45 -7.40
C LEU A 790 -1.11 -14.32 -7.08
N ALA A 791 -0.46 -13.74 -8.09
CA ALA A 791 0.44 -12.59 -7.91
C ALA A 791 -0.26 -11.32 -7.37
N GLN A 792 -1.59 -11.20 -7.54
CA GLN A 792 -2.39 -10.09 -7.02
C GLN A 792 -2.76 -10.25 -5.53
N TRP A 793 -2.44 -11.39 -4.92
CA TRP A 793 -2.71 -11.62 -3.51
C TRP A 793 -1.51 -11.13 -2.68
N SER A 794 -1.71 -10.10 -1.85
CA SER A 794 -0.66 -9.63 -0.93
C SER A 794 -0.24 -10.73 0.04
N TRP A 795 -1.13 -11.67 0.33
CA TRP A 795 -0.86 -12.90 1.04
C TRP A 795 -1.60 -14.09 0.41
N ALA A 796 -0.91 -15.22 0.31
CA ALA A 796 -1.48 -16.53 -0.06
C ALA A 796 -0.77 -17.63 0.73
N PRO A 797 -1.46 -18.75 1.06
CA PRO A 797 -0.82 -19.91 1.63
C PRO A 797 0.33 -20.42 0.76
N ARG A 798 1.38 -20.93 1.40
CA ARG A 798 2.58 -21.40 0.69
C ARG A 798 2.25 -22.45 -0.38
N GLU A 799 1.30 -23.36 -0.09
CA GLU A 799 0.84 -24.37 -1.03
C GLU A 799 0.34 -23.78 -2.36
N LEU A 800 -0.39 -22.67 -2.31
CA LEU A 800 -0.86 -21.99 -3.52
C LEU A 800 0.27 -21.26 -4.23
N ARG A 801 1.14 -20.58 -3.49
CA ARG A 801 2.31 -19.89 -4.05
C ARG A 801 3.25 -20.84 -4.79
N ASP A 802 3.47 -22.02 -4.21
CA ASP A 802 4.39 -23.05 -4.73
C ASP A 802 3.73 -23.95 -5.80
N SER A 803 2.44 -23.76 -6.11
CA SER A 803 1.69 -24.56 -7.10
C SER A 803 2.21 -24.43 -8.54
N GLY A 804 2.92 -23.34 -8.84
CA GLY A 804 3.36 -23.01 -10.20
C GLY A 804 2.26 -22.45 -11.11
N LEU A 805 1.02 -22.31 -10.60
CA LEU A 805 -0.10 -21.71 -11.32
C LEU A 805 -0.08 -20.19 -11.20
N ASP A 806 -0.43 -19.50 -12.26
CA ASP A 806 -0.54 -18.04 -12.25
C ASP A 806 -1.94 -17.57 -11.84
N HIS A 807 -2.99 -18.25 -12.32
CA HIS A 807 -4.36 -17.94 -11.98
C HIS A 807 -4.73 -18.39 -10.56
N SER A 808 -5.50 -17.55 -9.88
CA SER A 808 -6.07 -17.91 -8.58
C SER A 808 -7.36 -18.74 -8.76
N PRO A 809 -7.89 -19.34 -7.67
CA PRO A 809 -9.19 -20.02 -7.71
C PRO A 809 -10.34 -19.10 -8.16
N TRP A 810 -10.25 -17.78 -7.95
CA TRP A 810 -11.25 -16.80 -8.41
C TRP A 810 -11.42 -16.78 -9.93
N MET A 811 -10.42 -17.14 -10.70
CA MET A 811 -10.51 -17.18 -12.17
C MET A 811 -11.64 -18.11 -12.65
N ARG A 812 -12.05 -19.09 -11.83
CA ARG A 812 -13.18 -19.98 -12.11
C ARG A 812 -14.50 -19.23 -12.33
N LEU A 813 -14.71 -18.10 -11.68
CA LEU A 813 -15.90 -17.24 -11.88
C LEU A 813 -16.09 -16.90 -13.37
N TRP A 814 -15.06 -16.45 -14.06
CA TRP A 814 -15.10 -16.09 -15.49
C TRP A 814 -15.17 -17.31 -16.38
N HIS A 815 -14.51 -18.42 -16.03
CA HIS A 815 -14.64 -19.69 -16.75
C HIS A 815 -16.04 -20.29 -16.64
N ASN A 816 -16.71 -20.16 -15.49
CA ASN A 816 -18.11 -20.57 -15.34
C ASN A 816 -19.02 -19.78 -16.27
N ALA A 817 -18.86 -18.46 -16.33
CA ALA A 817 -19.58 -17.61 -17.28
C ALA A 817 -19.27 -18.03 -18.74
N ARG A 818 -18.01 -18.30 -19.07
CA ARG A 818 -17.61 -18.70 -20.43
C ARG A 818 -18.27 -20.00 -20.87
N ARG A 819 -18.39 -20.99 -19.97
CA ARG A 819 -19.04 -22.27 -20.24
C ARG A 819 -20.52 -22.16 -20.66
N GLN A 820 -21.22 -21.10 -20.24
CA GLN A 820 -22.63 -20.89 -20.60
C GLN A 820 -22.83 -20.56 -22.09
N PHE A 821 -21.77 -20.25 -22.81
CA PHE A 821 -21.82 -19.86 -24.23
C PHE A 821 -21.16 -20.89 -25.18
N GLY A 822 -20.80 -22.08 -24.70
CA GLY A 822 -20.27 -23.19 -25.49
C GLY A 822 -18.75 -23.09 -25.71
#